data_f2ca2e1e64dabafafcdf22dbda84f380
#
_entry.id   f2ca2e1e64dabafafcdf22dbda84f380
#
_cell.length_a   1.000
_cell.length_b   1.000
_cell.length_c   1.000
_cell.angle_alpha   90.00
_cell.angle_beta   90.00
_cell.angle_gamma   90.00
#
_symmetry.space_group_name_H-M   'P 1'
#
loop_
_entity.id
_entity.type
_entity.pdbx_description
1 polymer ?
#
loop_
_entity_poly.entity_id
_entity_poly.type
_entity_poly.pdbx_seq_one_letter_code
_entity_poly.pdbx_strand_id
1 'polypeptide(L)'
;MGKIRKLDDQLSNLIAAGEVVERPASVVKELVENSIDANSTSIEIHLEEAGLSKIRIIDNGDGIAEEDCIVAFERHATSKIKDENDLFRIRTLGFRGEALPSIASVSELELITSTGDAPGTHLMIKGGDIIKQEKTASRKGTDITVQNLFFNTPARLKYMKTIHTELGNITDIVYRIAMSHPEVSLKLFHNEKKLLHTSGNGDVRQVLASIYSIQVAKKLIPIEAESLDFTIKGYVTLPEVTRASRNYMSTIVNGRYVRNFVLMKAVQQGYHTLLPVGRYPIGFLSIEMDPMLVDVNVHPAKLEVRFSKEQELLKLIEETLQAAFKKIQLIPDAGVTTKKKEKDESVQGQFQFEHAKPKESSMPDIILPTGMDEKREEPLAVKQPAQLWQPPKQEWQPPQSLVREEQSWQPSTKAIIEEPIREEKPWNSNDEDFELEELEEEVQEIKEIEMNGNDLPPLYPIGQMHGTYIFAQNDKGLYMIDQHAAQERINYEYFRDKVGRVAQEVQELLVPYRIDLSLTEFLRVEEQLEELKKVGLFLEQFGHQSFIVRSHPTWFPKGQETEIIDEMMEQVVKLKKVDIKKLREEAAIMMSCKASIKANQYLTNDQIFALLEELRTTTNPYTCPHGRPILVHHSTYELEKMFKRVM
;
A
#
# COMPACT_ATOMS: atom_id res chain seq x y z
N MET A 1 23.93 -18.89 51.79
CA MET A 1 24.30 -17.88 50.78
C MET A 1 23.04 -17.49 49.97
N GLY A 2 22.77 -16.19 49.81
CA GLY A 2 21.64 -15.73 49.02
C GLY A 2 21.74 -16.18 47.56
N LYS A 3 20.62 -16.55 46.95
CA LYS A 3 20.55 -16.95 45.53
C LYS A 3 20.66 -15.76 44.55
N ILE A 4 20.41 -14.54 45.03
CA ILE A 4 20.43 -13.31 44.23
C ILE A 4 21.84 -12.71 44.29
N ARG A 5 22.42 -12.41 43.11
CA ARG A 5 23.70 -11.68 42.98
C ARG A 5 23.55 -10.57 41.97
N LYS A 6 24.30 -9.48 42.17
CA LYS A 6 24.48 -8.43 41.16
C LYS A 6 25.28 -9.03 39.98
N LEU A 7 24.79 -8.84 38.76
CA LEU A 7 25.51 -9.24 37.55
C LEU A 7 26.71 -8.30 37.33
N ASP A 8 27.72 -8.80 36.63
CA ASP A 8 28.80 -7.93 36.13
C ASP A 8 28.29 -7.00 35.01
N ASP A 9 29.05 -5.96 34.76
CA ASP A 9 28.62 -4.91 33.80
C ASP A 9 28.61 -5.45 32.37
N GLN A 10 29.51 -6.38 31.99
CA GLN A 10 29.52 -6.98 30.66
C GLN A 10 28.27 -7.83 30.41
N LEU A 11 27.92 -8.71 31.36
CA LEU A 11 26.72 -9.53 31.26
C LEU A 11 25.45 -8.67 31.27
N SER A 12 25.41 -7.65 32.12
CA SER A 12 24.33 -6.68 32.15
C SER A 12 24.17 -5.96 30.81
N ASN A 13 25.28 -5.54 30.16
CA ASN A 13 25.27 -4.92 28.85
C ASN A 13 24.74 -5.85 27.74
N LEU A 14 25.13 -7.12 27.76
CA LEU A 14 24.63 -8.12 26.82
C LEU A 14 23.12 -8.37 26.96
N ILE A 15 22.59 -8.36 28.20
CA ILE A 15 21.16 -8.50 28.47
C ILE A 15 20.41 -7.28 27.91
N ALA A 16 20.84 -6.06 28.26
CA ALA A 16 20.22 -4.84 27.77
C ALA A 16 20.33 -4.67 26.24
N ALA A 17 21.49 -5.07 25.66
CA ALA A 17 21.61 -5.13 24.21
C ALA A 17 20.58 -6.09 23.58
N GLY A 18 20.02 -7.04 24.36
CA GLY A 18 18.92 -7.89 23.94
C GLY A 18 17.61 -7.15 23.69
N GLU A 19 17.36 -6.14 24.47
CA GLU A 19 16.13 -5.36 24.44
C GLU A 19 16.24 -4.15 23.49
N VAL A 20 17.43 -3.55 23.38
CA VAL A 20 17.66 -2.33 22.59
C VAL A 20 18.08 -2.64 21.15
N VAL A 21 18.94 -3.66 20.94
CA VAL A 21 19.52 -3.99 19.63
C VAL A 21 19.05 -5.38 19.19
N GLU A 22 17.83 -5.45 18.66
CA GLU A 22 17.27 -6.70 18.15
C GLU A 22 17.78 -7.05 16.74
N ARG A 23 18.04 -6.03 15.90
CA ARG A 23 18.40 -6.17 14.48
C ARG A 23 19.18 -4.97 13.96
N PRO A 24 19.81 -5.05 12.76
CA PRO A 24 20.54 -3.93 12.14
C PRO A 24 19.71 -2.64 12.04
N ALA A 25 18.41 -2.75 11.75
CA ALA A 25 17.50 -1.62 11.67
C ALA A 25 17.37 -0.84 12.99
N SER A 26 17.49 -1.53 14.16
CA SER A 26 17.51 -0.85 15.47
C SER A 26 18.77 -0.01 15.66
N VAL A 27 19.94 -0.53 15.22
CA VAL A 27 21.21 0.21 15.26
C VAL A 27 21.13 1.48 14.42
N VAL A 28 20.67 1.35 13.16
CA VAL A 28 20.52 2.51 12.26
C VAL A 28 19.57 3.53 12.86
N LYS A 29 18.44 3.11 13.43
CA LYS A 29 17.47 3.99 14.07
C LYS A 29 18.11 4.81 15.18
N GLU A 30 18.72 4.17 16.16
CA GLU A 30 19.28 4.86 17.32
C GLU A 30 20.43 5.79 16.95
N LEU A 31 21.31 5.41 16.00
CA LEU A 31 22.42 6.25 15.57
C LEU A 31 21.94 7.45 14.77
N VAL A 32 20.96 7.29 13.86
CA VAL A 32 20.40 8.41 13.08
C VAL A 32 19.61 9.37 13.99
N GLU A 33 18.83 8.85 14.95
CA GLU A 33 18.16 9.68 15.95
C GLU A 33 19.14 10.48 16.79
N ASN A 34 20.30 9.89 17.15
CA ASN A 34 21.36 10.61 17.86
C ASN A 34 21.99 11.71 17.00
N SER A 35 22.20 11.47 15.70
CA SER A 35 22.71 12.48 14.76
C SER A 35 21.73 13.65 14.60
N ILE A 36 20.41 13.39 14.57
CA ILE A 36 19.38 14.44 14.53
C ILE A 36 19.37 15.24 15.83
N ASP A 37 19.41 14.56 16.98
CA ASP A 37 19.48 15.20 18.31
C ASP A 37 20.76 16.05 18.49
N ALA A 38 21.84 15.75 17.71
CA ALA A 38 23.07 16.54 17.65
C ALA A 38 23.00 17.69 16.62
N ASN A 39 21.79 18.12 16.21
CA ASN A 39 21.54 19.23 15.28
C ASN A 39 22.16 19.02 13.89
N SER A 40 22.28 17.80 13.42
CA SER A 40 22.82 17.50 12.09
C SER A 40 21.88 17.98 10.98
N THR A 41 22.41 18.61 9.96
CA THR A 41 21.68 19.00 8.75
C THR A 41 21.89 18.03 7.58
N SER A 42 22.91 17.15 7.68
CA SER A 42 23.21 16.14 6.67
C SER A 42 23.70 14.86 7.33
N ILE A 43 23.08 13.74 6.99
CA ILE A 43 23.40 12.41 7.52
C ILE A 43 23.56 11.45 6.33
N GLU A 44 24.70 10.75 6.27
CA GLU A 44 24.98 9.71 5.29
C GLU A 44 25.02 8.34 5.96
N ILE A 45 24.28 7.38 5.43
CA ILE A 45 24.14 6.03 5.96
C ILE A 45 24.68 5.07 4.91
N HIS A 46 25.75 4.33 5.23
CA HIS A 46 26.36 3.33 4.36
C HIS A 46 26.20 1.94 4.96
N LEU A 47 25.65 1.02 4.19
CA LEU A 47 25.36 -0.35 4.60
C LEU A 47 26.10 -1.34 3.70
N GLU A 48 26.70 -2.37 4.30
CA GLU A 48 27.18 -3.56 3.62
C GLU A 48 26.42 -4.78 4.16
N GLU A 49 25.98 -5.69 3.26
CA GLU A 49 25.17 -6.86 3.61
C GLU A 49 23.95 -6.53 4.51
N ALA A 50 23.23 -5.47 4.15
CA ALA A 50 22.08 -4.96 4.93
C ALA A 50 22.42 -4.65 6.40
N GLY A 51 23.64 -4.21 6.66
CA GLY A 51 24.11 -3.80 7.98
C GLY A 51 24.60 -4.96 8.87
N LEU A 52 24.66 -6.18 8.37
CA LEU A 52 25.26 -7.31 9.11
C LEU A 52 26.77 -7.25 9.11
N SER A 53 27.38 -6.92 7.97
CA SER A 53 28.83 -6.74 7.84
C SER A 53 29.24 -5.35 8.35
N LYS A 54 28.57 -4.27 7.87
CA LYS A 54 28.95 -2.91 8.23
C LYS A 54 27.76 -1.95 8.17
N ILE A 55 27.67 -1.10 9.19
CA ILE A 55 26.83 0.09 9.25
C ILE A 55 27.75 1.27 9.52
N ARG A 56 27.79 2.27 8.63
CA ARG A 56 28.54 3.50 8.87
C ARG A 56 27.59 4.68 8.74
N ILE A 57 27.58 5.55 9.75
CA ILE A 57 26.76 6.75 9.78
C ILE A 57 27.66 7.94 10.00
N ILE A 58 27.53 8.91 9.09
CA ILE A 58 28.35 10.11 9.05
C ILE A 58 27.41 11.31 9.13
N ASP A 59 27.61 12.15 10.10
CA ASP A 59 26.86 13.38 10.30
C ASP A 59 27.74 14.63 10.38
N ASN A 60 27.13 15.78 10.28
CA ASN A 60 27.75 17.10 10.42
C ASN A 60 27.23 17.86 11.65
N GLY A 61 26.77 17.13 12.68
CA GLY A 61 26.22 17.67 13.90
C GLY A 61 27.24 18.31 14.82
N ASP A 62 26.87 18.49 16.08
CA ASP A 62 27.70 19.17 17.08
C ASP A 62 28.96 18.37 17.47
N GLY A 63 28.99 17.06 17.20
CA GLY A 63 30.05 16.16 17.61
C GLY A 63 30.03 15.85 19.10
N ILE A 64 31.05 15.12 19.58
CA ILE A 64 31.23 14.75 20.99
C ILE A 64 32.56 15.31 21.48
N ALA A 65 32.58 15.97 22.62
CA ALA A 65 33.80 16.47 23.24
C ALA A 65 34.71 15.33 23.68
N GLU A 66 36.03 15.53 23.67
CA GLU A 66 37.03 14.51 24.02
C GLU A 66 36.72 13.86 25.38
N GLU A 67 36.32 14.70 26.36
CA GLU A 67 36.00 14.31 27.74
C GLU A 67 34.79 13.36 27.81
N ASP A 68 33.81 13.55 26.90
CA ASP A 68 32.55 12.80 26.88
C ASP A 68 32.63 11.52 26.03
N CYS A 69 33.66 11.37 25.19
CA CYS A 69 33.75 10.22 24.25
C CYS A 69 33.72 8.85 24.94
N ILE A 70 34.33 8.71 26.11
CA ILE A 70 34.31 7.47 26.89
C ILE A 70 32.98 7.35 27.65
N VAL A 71 32.56 8.43 28.31
CA VAL A 71 31.35 8.49 29.12
C VAL A 71 30.08 8.18 28.28
N ALA A 72 30.08 8.55 27.01
CA ALA A 72 28.98 8.26 26.08
C ALA A 72 28.71 6.75 25.89
N PHE A 73 29.67 5.89 26.21
CA PHE A 73 29.54 4.42 26.20
C PHE A 73 29.29 3.80 27.59
N GLU A 74 29.15 4.62 28.63
CA GLU A 74 28.66 4.17 29.93
C GLU A 74 27.13 4.10 29.93
N ARG A 75 26.59 3.18 30.75
CA ARG A 75 25.14 3.03 30.90
C ARG A 75 24.53 4.22 31.62
N HIS A 76 23.35 4.63 31.18
CA HIS A 76 22.60 5.74 31.76
C HIS A 76 23.34 7.09 31.67
N ALA A 77 24.38 7.18 30.84
CA ALA A 77 25.04 8.43 30.53
C ALA A 77 24.31 9.15 29.38
N THR A 78 23.77 10.32 29.64
CA THR A 78 23.02 11.10 28.67
C THR A 78 23.16 12.59 28.93
N SER A 79 23.25 13.37 27.86
CA SER A 79 23.23 14.85 27.90
C SER A 79 21.80 15.42 27.80
N LYS A 80 20.78 14.55 27.57
CA LYS A 80 19.45 14.96 27.09
C LYS A 80 18.42 15.15 28.21
N ILE A 81 18.61 14.53 29.38
CA ILE A 81 17.77 14.69 30.57
C ILE A 81 18.65 14.92 31.79
N LYS A 82 18.24 15.79 32.70
CA LYS A 82 18.98 16.14 33.91
C LYS A 82 18.19 15.86 35.20
N ASP A 83 16.87 16.00 35.15
CA ASP A 83 15.99 15.83 36.29
C ASP A 83 14.67 15.08 35.94
N GLU A 84 13.86 14.84 36.96
CA GLU A 84 12.57 14.16 36.81
C GLU A 84 11.58 14.94 35.95
N ASN A 85 11.66 16.28 35.93
CA ASN A 85 10.77 17.11 35.13
C ASN A 85 11.03 16.96 33.63
N ASP A 86 12.32 16.79 33.26
CA ASP A 86 12.71 16.55 31.87
C ASP A 86 12.09 15.24 31.34
N LEU A 87 11.91 14.24 32.21
CA LEU A 87 11.31 12.95 31.83
C LEU A 87 9.85 13.10 31.35
N PHE A 88 9.10 14.09 31.86
CA PHE A 88 7.73 14.37 31.44
C PHE A 88 7.64 15.36 30.27
N ARG A 89 8.77 15.95 29.86
CA ARG A 89 8.82 16.96 28.77
C ARG A 89 9.86 16.61 27.72
N ILE A 90 10.01 15.30 27.42
CA ILE A 90 10.99 14.81 26.47
C ILE A 90 10.72 15.41 25.07
N ARG A 91 11.68 16.18 24.55
CA ARG A 91 11.66 16.73 23.20
C ARG A 91 12.66 16.05 22.26
N THR A 92 13.69 15.39 22.80
CA THR A 92 14.72 14.67 22.03
C THR A 92 14.23 13.29 21.61
N LEU A 93 14.75 12.74 20.52
CA LEU A 93 14.40 11.40 20.03
C LEU A 93 14.97 10.30 20.95
N GLY A 94 16.20 10.43 21.42
CA GLY A 94 16.82 9.57 22.42
C GLY A 94 16.85 10.24 23.80
N PHE A 95 16.86 9.49 24.91
CA PHE A 95 16.99 10.04 26.27
C PHE A 95 17.56 9.08 27.32
N ARG A 96 17.57 7.75 27.07
CA ARG A 96 17.89 6.73 28.09
C ARG A 96 19.39 6.51 28.34
N GLY A 97 20.29 6.93 27.44
CA GLY A 97 21.73 6.68 27.55
C GLY A 97 22.10 5.20 27.50
N GLU A 98 21.37 4.39 26.72
CA GLU A 98 21.57 2.92 26.66
C GLU A 98 21.93 2.45 25.24
N ALA A 99 21.73 3.26 24.19
CA ALA A 99 21.89 2.84 22.81
C ALA A 99 23.36 2.56 22.46
N LEU A 100 24.25 3.54 22.66
CA LEU A 100 25.68 3.41 22.33
C LEU A 100 26.36 2.27 23.10
N PRO A 101 26.22 2.13 24.45
CA PRO A 101 26.81 1.01 25.18
C PRO A 101 26.24 -0.33 24.72
N SER A 102 24.94 -0.43 24.40
CA SER A 102 24.31 -1.65 23.90
C SER A 102 24.84 -2.05 22.52
N ILE A 103 25.00 -1.11 21.59
CA ILE A 103 25.56 -1.36 20.26
C ILE A 103 27.02 -1.81 20.39
N ALA A 104 27.85 -1.10 21.17
CA ALA A 104 29.26 -1.42 21.38
C ALA A 104 29.48 -2.80 22.00
N SER A 105 28.58 -3.24 22.89
CA SER A 105 28.70 -4.56 23.55
C SER A 105 28.51 -5.75 22.62
N VAL A 106 27.83 -5.57 21.45
CA VAL A 106 27.52 -6.65 20.51
C VAL A 106 28.17 -6.48 19.14
N SER A 107 29.13 -5.55 19.01
CA SER A 107 29.78 -5.22 17.74
C SER A 107 31.25 -4.80 17.92
N GLU A 108 31.91 -4.59 16.79
CA GLU A 108 33.15 -3.82 16.70
C GLU A 108 32.79 -2.40 16.24
N LEU A 109 33.00 -1.40 17.11
CA LEU A 109 32.58 -0.03 16.88
C LEU A 109 33.80 0.88 16.76
N GLU A 110 33.80 1.70 15.74
CA GLU A 110 34.77 2.78 15.51
C GLU A 110 34.02 4.13 15.53
N LEU A 111 34.47 5.05 16.35
CA LEU A 111 33.95 6.41 16.48
C LEU A 111 35.04 7.42 16.14
N ILE A 112 34.76 8.31 15.19
CA ILE A 112 35.59 9.48 14.90
C ILE A 112 34.69 10.71 15.06
N THR A 113 35.01 11.60 15.98
CA THR A 113 34.16 12.75 16.29
C THR A 113 34.97 14.00 16.61
N SER A 114 34.38 15.16 16.33
CA SER A 114 34.99 16.46 16.68
C SER A 114 33.90 17.53 16.82
N THR A 115 34.08 18.45 17.77
CA THR A 115 33.24 19.63 17.92
C THR A 115 33.63 20.76 16.92
N GLY A 116 34.76 20.60 16.23
CA GLY A 116 35.29 21.59 15.26
C GLY A 116 36.30 22.56 15.82
N ASP A 117 36.35 22.74 17.15
CA ASP A 117 37.24 23.73 17.81
C ASP A 117 38.58 23.12 18.25
N ALA A 118 38.67 21.79 18.31
CA ALA A 118 39.79 20.99 18.77
C ALA A 118 40.07 19.81 17.83
N PRO A 119 41.26 19.18 17.93
CA PRO A 119 41.52 17.88 17.25
C PRO A 119 40.43 16.89 17.60
N GLY A 120 40.00 16.11 16.61
CA GLY A 120 39.01 15.05 16.83
C GLY A 120 39.52 13.88 17.64
N THR A 121 38.62 13.11 18.17
CA THR A 121 38.89 11.86 18.92
C THR A 121 38.54 10.66 18.03
N HIS A 122 39.44 9.69 17.98
CA HIS A 122 39.25 8.40 17.36
C HIS A 122 39.23 7.33 18.46
N LEU A 123 38.12 6.62 18.57
CA LEU A 123 37.87 5.58 19.58
C LEU A 123 37.48 4.27 18.89
N MET A 124 38.12 3.17 19.31
CA MET A 124 37.79 1.82 18.85
C MET A 124 37.35 0.98 20.04
N ILE A 125 36.20 0.33 19.92
CA ILE A 125 35.58 -0.51 20.95
C ILE A 125 35.24 -1.87 20.34
N LYS A 126 35.49 -2.95 21.09
CA LYS A 126 35.14 -4.30 20.67
C LYS A 126 34.45 -5.05 21.79
N GLY A 127 33.19 -5.45 21.60
CA GLY A 127 32.43 -6.18 22.62
C GLY A 127 32.23 -5.42 23.92
N GLY A 128 32.28 -4.07 23.88
CA GLY A 128 32.19 -3.19 25.03
C GLY A 128 33.54 -2.74 25.62
N ASP A 129 34.66 -3.37 25.23
CA ASP A 129 36.00 -3.03 25.72
C ASP A 129 36.67 -1.99 24.80
N ILE A 130 37.21 -0.90 25.37
CA ILE A 130 37.94 0.12 24.67
C ILE A 130 39.31 -0.44 24.26
N ILE A 131 39.54 -0.55 22.97
CA ILE A 131 40.81 -1.08 22.39
C ILE A 131 41.79 0.04 22.14
N LYS A 132 41.32 1.21 21.68
CA LYS A 132 42.18 2.32 21.30
C LYS A 132 41.45 3.64 21.43
N GLN A 133 42.20 4.67 21.91
CA GLN A 133 41.79 6.05 21.90
C GLN A 133 42.97 6.91 21.44
N GLU A 134 42.78 7.74 20.44
CA GLU A 134 43.82 8.63 19.94
C GLU A 134 43.20 9.91 19.37
N LYS A 135 44.05 10.96 19.26
CA LYS A 135 43.68 12.20 18.57
C LYS A 135 43.81 12.04 17.07
N THR A 136 42.85 12.56 16.33
CA THR A 136 42.83 12.50 14.88
C THR A 136 42.43 13.82 14.26
N ALA A 137 42.80 14.06 13.02
CA ALA A 137 42.23 15.14 12.25
C ALA A 137 40.80 14.76 11.84
N SER A 138 39.81 15.50 12.28
CA SER A 138 38.43 15.30 11.95
C SER A 138 37.72 16.61 11.64
N ARG A 139 36.68 16.55 10.81
CA ARG A 139 35.72 17.63 10.60
C ARG A 139 34.73 17.68 11.76
N LYS A 140 34.04 18.80 11.96
CA LYS A 140 32.90 18.87 12.88
C LYS A 140 31.86 17.84 12.53
N GLY A 141 31.33 17.13 13.53
CA GLY A 141 30.34 16.07 13.43
C GLY A 141 30.88 14.72 13.90
N THR A 142 30.15 13.66 13.57
CA THR A 142 30.46 12.31 14.03
C THR A 142 30.43 11.32 12.85
N ASP A 143 31.36 10.36 12.88
CA ASP A 143 31.45 9.24 11.96
C ASP A 143 31.54 7.96 12.80
N ILE A 144 30.46 7.21 12.84
CA ILE A 144 30.35 5.94 13.58
C ILE A 144 30.29 4.80 12.59
N THR A 145 31.21 3.84 12.74
CA THR A 145 31.23 2.60 11.98
C THR A 145 31.02 1.43 12.93
N VAL A 146 29.98 0.63 12.68
CA VAL A 146 29.65 -0.61 13.40
C VAL A 146 29.92 -1.78 12.46
N GLN A 147 30.78 -2.71 12.88
CA GLN A 147 31.16 -3.88 12.10
C GLN A 147 30.88 -5.16 12.89
N ASN A 148 30.74 -6.27 12.17
CA ASN A 148 30.57 -7.61 12.75
C ASN A 148 29.46 -7.67 13.82
N LEU A 149 28.31 -7.06 13.51
CA LEU A 149 27.18 -7.01 14.44
C LEU A 149 26.77 -8.41 14.88
N PHE A 150 26.62 -8.61 16.18
CA PHE A 150 26.30 -9.89 16.83
C PHE A 150 27.41 -10.95 16.80
N PHE A 151 28.68 -10.58 16.58
CA PHE A 151 29.81 -11.52 16.53
C PHE A 151 29.91 -12.38 17.81
N ASN A 152 29.58 -11.84 18.98
CA ASN A 152 29.59 -12.49 20.27
C ASN A 152 28.22 -13.04 20.72
N THR A 153 27.19 -12.94 19.88
CA THR A 153 25.83 -13.43 20.13
C THR A 153 25.31 -14.29 18.98
N PRO A 154 25.91 -15.49 18.74
CA PRO A 154 25.63 -16.32 17.56
C PRO A 154 24.18 -16.79 17.46
N ALA A 155 23.47 -16.89 18.59
CA ALA A 155 22.05 -17.20 18.58
C ALA A 155 21.23 -16.13 17.83
N ARG A 156 21.55 -14.84 18.01
CA ARG A 156 20.87 -13.75 17.30
C ARG A 156 21.15 -13.76 15.80
N LEU A 157 22.40 -14.04 15.38
CA LEU A 157 22.72 -14.19 13.95
C LEU A 157 21.86 -15.25 13.27
N LYS A 158 21.54 -16.36 13.96
CA LYS A 158 20.68 -17.42 13.42
C LYS A 158 19.22 -16.99 13.22
N TYR A 159 18.74 -15.97 13.96
CA TYR A 159 17.39 -15.43 13.83
C TYR A 159 17.29 -14.26 12.82
N MET A 160 18.41 -13.82 12.24
CA MET A 160 18.39 -12.80 11.20
C MET A 160 17.69 -13.35 9.95
N LYS A 161 16.91 -12.46 9.32
CA LYS A 161 16.22 -12.77 8.07
C LYS A 161 17.15 -12.61 6.87
N THR A 162 16.59 -12.75 5.67
CA THR A 162 17.36 -12.52 4.44
C THR A 162 17.87 -11.08 4.36
N ILE A 163 18.97 -10.87 3.63
CA ILE A 163 19.57 -9.53 3.39
C ILE A 163 18.50 -8.56 2.88
N HIS A 164 17.64 -8.97 1.94
CA HIS A 164 16.56 -8.14 1.41
C HIS A 164 15.55 -7.73 2.48
N THR A 165 15.19 -8.65 3.39
CA THR A 165 14.26 -8.35 4.49
C THR A 165 14.86 -7.35 5.48
N GLU A 166 16.13 -7.53 5.87
CA GLU A 166 16.80 -6.62 6.80
C GLU A 166 17.04 -5.24 6.15
N LEU A 167 17.42 -5.21 4.86
CA LEU A 167 17.52 -3.96 4.11
C LEU A 167 16.17 -3.24 4.01
N GLY A 168 15.09 -4.00 3.78
CA GLY A 168 13.73 -3.47 3.80
C GLY A 168 13.34 -2.84 5.12
N ASN A 169 13.69 -3.47 6.25
CA ASN A 169 13.44 -2.93 7.58
C ASN A 169 14.21 -1.63 7.84
N ILE A 170 15.50 -1.59 7.45
CA ILE A 170 16.31 -0.37 7.57
C ILE A 170 15.72 0.75 6.73
N THR A 171 15.39 0.46 5.49
CA THR A 171 14.83 1.45 4.55
C THR A 171 13.52 2.02 5.07
N ASP A 172 12.62 1.19 5.62
CA ASP A 172 11.36 1.67 6.22
C ASP A 172 11.62 2.65 7.37
N ILE A 173 12.56 2.34 8.26
CA ILE A 173 12.95 3.23 9.36
C ILE A 173 13.51 4.55 8.82
N VAL A 174 14.44 4.51 7.87
CA VAL A 174 15.03 5.72 7.28
C VAL A 174 13.97 6.56 6.57
N TYR A 175 13.00 5.96 5.91
CA TYR A 175 11.86 6.65 5.31
C TYR A 175 11.00 7.38 6.36
N ARG A 176 10.71 6.73 7.50
CA ARG A 176 9.96 7.32 8.61
C ARG A 176 10.70 8.53 9.19
N ILE A 177 12.00 8.38 9.41
CA ILE A 177 12.84 9.48 9.90
C ILE A 177 12.89 10.63 8.87
N ALA A 178 13.07 10.32 7.58
CA ALA A 178 13.09 11.34 6.54
C ALA A 178 11.78 12.14 6.45
N MET A 179 10.64 11.47 6.63
CA MET A 179 9.34 12.13 6.68
C MET A 179 9.14 12.96 7.94
N SER A 180 9.70 12.52 9.09
CA SER A 180 9.60 13.24 10.36
C SER A 180 10.50 14.46 10.42
N HIS A 181 11.65 14.43 9.70
CA HIS A 181 12.69 15.46 9.70
C HIS A 181 13.06 15.87 8.27
N PRO A 182 12.13 16.52 7.54
CA PRO A 182 12.35 16.93 6.16
C PRO A 182 13.43 18.01 6.01
N GLU A 183 13.81 18.69 7.10
CA GLU A 183 14.88 19.67 7.20
C GLU A 183 16.29 19.04 7.19
N VAL A 184 16.38 17.70 7.36
CA VAL A 184 17.65 16.98 7.36
C VAL A 184 17.85 16.28 6.01
N SER A 185 19.01 16.51 5.39
CA SER A 185 19.41 15.78 4.18
C SER A 185 19.87 14.38 4.56
N LEU A 186 19.12 13.36 4.14
CA LEU A 186 19.43 11.95 4.39
C LEU A 186 19.88 11.28 3.09
N LYS A 187 21.01 10.57 3.15
CA LYS A 187 21.50 9.73 2.06
C LYS A 187 21.68 8.30 2.55
N LEU A 188 21.06 7.34 1.87
CA LEU A 188 21.19 5.92 2.18
C LEU A 188 21.88 5.21 1.03
N PHE A 189 22.95 4.48 1.35
CA PHE A 189 23.70 3.65 0.41
C PHE A 189 23.71 2.19 0.88
N HIS A 190 23.60 1.27 -0.06
CA HIS A 190 23.81 -0.16 0.18
C HIS A 190 24.75 -0.72 -0.89
N ASN A 191 25.87 -1.30 -0.45
CA ASN A 191 26.93 -1.79 -1.35
C ASN A 191 27.28 -0.74 -2.42
N GLU A 192 27.56 0.51 -1.98
CA GLU A 192 27.86 1.70 -2.79
C GLU A 192 26.70 2.21 -3.68
N LYS A 193 25.62 1.44 -3.86
CA LYS A 193 24.43 1.88 -4.59
C LYS A 193 23.58 2.81 -3.74
N LYS A 194 23.30 4.01 -4.26
CA LYS A 194 22.44 4.98 -3.60
C LYS A 194 20.98 4.54 -3.66
N LEU A 195 20.33 4.41 -2.50
CA LEU A 195 18.94 3.98 -2.36
C LEU A 195 17.97 5.13 -2.08
N LEU A 196 18.39 6.13 -1.28
CA LEU A 196 17.60 7.30 -0.94
C LEU A 196 18.49 8.55 -0.96
N HIS A 197 17.90 9.66 -1.33
CA HIS A 197 18.47 10.99 -1.14
C HIS A 197 17.35 12.01 -0.95
N THR A 198 17.33 12.68 0.21
CA THR A 198 16.46 13.83 0.50
C THR A 198 17.27 15.11 0.51
N SER A 199 16.64 16.21 0.11
CA SER A 199 17.33 17.50 -0.04
C SER A 199 17.60 18.22 1.29
N GLY A 200 16.84 17.92 2.35
CA GLY A 200 16.95 18.63 3.62
C GLY A 200 16.42 20.07 3.59
N ASN A 201 15.46 20.36 2.71
CA ASN A 201 14.93 21.72 2.52
C ASN A 201 13.61 21.98 3.28
N GLY A 202 13.16 21.05 4.12
CA GLY A 202 11.91 21.15 4.87
C GLY A 202 10.65 20.80 4.08
N ASP A 203 10.75 20.48 2.77
CA ASP A 203 9.60 20.15 1.94
C ASP A 203 9.26 18.65 2.04
N VAL A 204 8.26 18.31 2.87
CA VAL A 204 7.74 16.95 3.04
C VAL A 204 7.25 16.35 1.71
N ARG A 205 6.68 17.16 0.82
CA ARG A 205 6.17 16.66 -0.48
C ARG A 205 7.31 16.16 -1.36
N GLN A 206 8.47 16.81 -1.33
CA GLN A 206 9.66 16.31 -2.03
C GLN A 206 10.21 15.03 -1.41
N VAL A 207 10.18 14.91 -0.08
CA VAL A 207 10.54 13.68 0.62
C VAL A 207 9.61 12.54 0.20
N LEU A 208 8.28 12.77 0.19
CA LEU A 208 7.29 11.78 -0.26
C LEU A 208 7.47 11.39 -1.74
N ALA A 209 7.87 12.36 -2.60
CA ALA A 209 8.21 12.07 -4.00
C ALA A 209 9.45 11.18 -4.13
N SER A 210 10.44 11.35 -3.27
CA SER A 210 11.66 10.53 -3.24
C SER A 210 11.40 9.11 -2.73
N ILE A 211 10.40 8.93 -1.85
CA ILE A 211 10.03 7.65 -1.24
C ILE A 211 9.05 6.86 -2.12
N TYR A 212 7.97 7.50 -2.58
CA TYR A 212 6.84 6.81 -3.23
C TYR A 212 6.76 7.02 -4.74
N SER A 213 7.38 7.98 -5.30
CA SER A 213 7.47 8.43 -6.69
C SER A 213 6.85 9.81 -6.92
N ILE A 214 7.29 10.44 -8.00
CA ILE A 214 6.75 11.75 -8.45
C ILE A 214 5.27 11.64 -8.82
N GLN A 215 4.83 10.49 -9.36
CA GLN A 215 3.43 10.28 -9.74
C GLN A 215 2.50 10.29 -8.52
N VAL A 216 2.89 9.61 -7.44
CA VAL A 216 2.17 9.64 -6.16
C VAL A 216 2.17 11.06 -5.58
N ALA A 217 3.33 11.75 -5.61
CA ALA A 217 3.44 13.10 -5.06
C ALA A 217 2.55 14.13 -5.78
N LYS A 218 2.29 13.95 -7.07
CA LYS A 218 1.33 14.80 -7.84
C LYS A 218 -0.12 14.63 -7.39
N LYS A 219 -0.46 13.48 -6.81
CA LYS A 219 -1.80 13.12 -6.34
C LYS A 219 -1.99 13.37 -4.84
N LEU A 220 -1.01 13.99 -4.19
CA LEU A 220 -1.07 14.36 -2.77
C LEU A 220 -1.84 15.67 -2.57
N ILE A 221 -2.74 15.66 -1.61
CA ILE A 221 -3.53 16.79 -1.14
C ILE A 221 -2.95 17.23 0.21
N PRO A 222 -2.64 18.52 0.41
CA PRO A 222 -2.27 19.03 1.72
C PRO A 222 -3.50 19.06 2.64
N ILE A 223 -3.28 18.71 3.90
CA ILE A 223 -4.27 18.83 4.97
C ILE A 223 -3.66 19.62 6.12
N GLU A 224 -4.43 20.54 6.68
CA GLU A 224 -4.03 21.36 7.80
C GLU A 224 -5.25 21.64 8.67
N ALA A 225 -5.07 21.49 9.99
CA ALA A 225 -6.07 21.86 10.99
C ALA A 225 -5.37 22.27 12.28
N GLU A 226 -6.01 23.19 12.99
CA GLU A 226 -5.53 23.69 14.27
C GLU A 226 -6.68 23.72 15.26
N SER A 227 -6.43 23.30 16.48
CA SER A 227 -7.33 23.39 17.62
C SER A 227 -6.57 23.94 18.83
N LEU A 228 -7.20 24.05 20.00
CA LEU A 228 -6.52 24.52 21.21
C LEU A 228 -5.37 23.59 21.65
N ASP A 229 -5.51 22.29 21.41
CA ASP A 229 -4.61 21.26 21.93
C ASP A 229 -3.75 20.60 20.81
N PHE A 230 -4.18 20.69 19.55
CA PHE A 230 -3.60 19.96 18.45
C PHE A 230 -3.37 20.84 17.22
N THR A 231 -2.21 20.73 16.62
CA THR A 231 -1.92 21.22 15.27
C THR A 231 -1.63 20.03 14.37
N ILE A 232 -2.42 19.87 13.31
CA ILE A 232 -2.30 18.78 12.35
C ILE A 232 -1.84 19.36 11.02
N LYS A 233 -0.76 18.80 10.47
CA LYS A 233 -0.28 19.09 9.12
C LYS A 233 0.03 17.78 8.39
N GLY A 234 -0.24 17.72 7.10
CA GLY A 234 0.06 16.49 6.39
C GLY A 234 -0.31 16.50 4.92
N TYR A 235 -0.16 15.33 4.34
CA TYR A 235 -0.49 15.04 2.95
C TYR A 235 -1.20 13.69 2.87
N VAL A 236 -2.26 13.61 2.07
CA VAL A 236 -2.96 12.36 1.79
C VAL A 236 -3.20 12.25 0.29
N THR A 237 -3.26 11.03 -0.24
CA THR A 237 -3.52 10.82 -1.68
C THR A 237 -4.98 11.04 -2.04
N LEU A 238 -5.24 11.40 -3.31
CA LEU A 238 -6.57 11.29 -3.89
C LEU A 238 -7.10 9.86 -3.78
N PRO A 239 -8.44 9.65 -3.69
CA PRO A 239 -9.04 8.32 -3.52
C PRO A 239 -8.69 7.29 -4.61
N GLU A 240 -8.27 7.75 -5.79
CA GLU A 240 -7.82 6.91 -6.90
C GLU A 240 -6.46 6.22 -6.65
N VAL A 241 -5.65 6.76 -5.71
CA VAL A 241 -4.34 6.20 -5.36
C VAL A 241 -4.42 5.54 -4.00
N THR A 242 -4.58 4.24 -4.00
CA THR A 242 -4.72 3.43 -2.78
C THR A 242 -3.72 2.29 -2.74
N ARG A 243 -3.54 1.71 -1.56
CA ARG A 243 -2.73 0.52 -1.30
C ARG A 243 -3.52 -0.48 -0.45
N ALA A 244 -3.16 -1.75 -0.55
CA ALA A 244 -3.79 -2.78 0.26
C ALA A 244 -3.23 -2.88 1.68
N SER A 245 -2.12 -2.19 1.98
CA SER A 245 -1.48 -2.20 3.29
C SER A 245 -1.63 -0.86 4.01
N ARG A 246 -1.91 -0.91 5.31
CA ARG A 246 -1.94 0.27 6.20
C ARG A 246 -0.56 0.92 6.40
N ASN A 247 0.52 0.22 6.07
CA ASN A 247 1.89 0.68 6.31
C ASN A 247 2.26 1.96 5.52
N TYR A 248 1.44 2.33 4.54
CA TYR A 248 1.59 3.57 3.76
C TYR A 248 1.01 4.81 4.44
N MET A 249 0.36 4.65 5.59
CA MET A 249 -0.07 5.75 6.44
C MET A 249 0.99 5.96 7.53
N SER A 250 1.63 7.12 7.52
CA SER A 250 2.67 7.51 8.47
C SER A 250 2.13 8.58 9.39
N THR A 251 2.14 8.32 10.69
CA THR A 251 1.72 9.28 11.72
C THR A 251 2.94 9.68 12.55
N ILE A 252 3.19 10.97 12.64
CA ILE A 252 4.25 11.59 13.42
C ILE A 252 3.62 12.39 14.54
N VAL A 253 4.09 12.22 15.76
CA VAL A 253 3.63 12.96 16.94
C VAL A 253 4.83 13.64 17.59
N ASN A 254 4.82 14.96 17.65
CA ASN A 254 5.93 15.78 18.18
C ASN A 254 7.30 15.35 17.60
N GLY A 255 7.39 15.17 16.27
CA GLY A 255 8.59 14.76 15.55
C GLY A 255 8.93 13.26 15.60
N ARG A 256 8.14 12.43 16.30
CA ARG A 256 8.36 10.97 16.40
C ARG A 256 7.39 10.19 15.54
N TYR A 257 7.88 9.22 14.79
CA TYR A 257 7.02 8.25 14.13
C TYR A 257 6.31 7.36 15.16
N VAL A 258 4.98 7.30 15.05
CA VAL A 258 4.11 6.52 15.94
C VAL A 258 3.24 5.59 15.10
N ARG A 259 3.15 4.33 15.51
CA ARG A 259 2.25 3.35 14.90
C ARG A 259 1.00 3.24 15.76
N ASN A 260 -0.02 4.02 15.41
CA ASN A 260 -1.30 4.02 16.13
C ASN A 260 -2.44 3.64 15.17
N PHE A 261 -3.06 2.49 15.44
CA PHE A 261 -4.15 1.97 14.59
C PHE A 261 -5.42 2.82 14.67
N VAL A 262 -5.64 3.49 15.79
CA VAL A 262 -6.84 4.33 15.99
C VAL A 262 -6.74 5.59 15.11
N LEU A 263 -5.56 6.23 15.07
CA LEU A 263 -5.30 7.35 14.15
C LEU A 263 -5.46 6.94 12.68
N MET A 264 -4.94 5.76 12.31
CA MET A 264 -5.10 5.22 10.95
C MET A 264 -6.57 4.98 10.60
N LYS A 265 -7.38 4.51 11.58
CA LYS A 265 -8.82 4.32 11.40
C LYS A 265 -9.53 5.67 11.21
N ALA A 266 -9.15 6.72 11.95
CA ALA A 266 -9.71 8.05 11.78
C ALA A 266 -9.42 8.62 10.38
N VAL A 267 -8.20 8.43 9.86
CA VAL A 267 -7.87 8.77 8.47
C VAL A 267 -8.80 8.05 7.50
N GLN A 268 -9.00 6.74 7.68
CA GLN A 268 -9.87 5.95 6.82
C GLN A 268 -11.35 6.42 6.92
N GLN A 269 -11.83 6.76 8.11
CA GLN A 269 -13.17 7.32 8.33
C GLN A 269 -13.32 8.69 7.65
N GLY A 270 -12.27 9.52 7.63
CA GLY A 270 -12.28 10.80 6.92
C GLY A 270 -12.46 10.68 5.40
N TYR A 271 -12.02 9.58 4.80
CA TYR A 271 -12.31 9.27 3.39
C TYR A 271 -13.74 8.76 3.18
N HIS A 272 -14.40 8.26 4.24
CA HIS A 272 -15.76 7.71 4.18
C HIS A 272 -15.92 6.68 3.05
N THR A 273 -16.88 6.86 2.15
CA THR A 273 -17.18 5.94 1.02
C THR A 273 -16.25 6.11 -0.19
N LEU A 274 -15.28 7.02 -0.14
CA LEU A 274 -14.39 7.30 -1.27
C LEU A 274 -13.33 6.21 -1.50
N LEU A 275 -13.04 5.37 -0.48
CA LEU A 275 -12.10 4.26 -0.61
C LEU A 275 -12.83 2.95 -0.85
N PRO A 276 -12.32 2.10 -1.77
CA PRO A 276 -12.79 0.72 -1.87
C PRO A 276 -12.56 -0.05 -0.56
N VAL A 277 -13.38 -1.05 -0.30
CA VAL A 277 -13.27 -1.91 0.89
C VAL A 277 -11.89 -2.59 0.92
N GLY A 278 -11.21 -2.54 2.07
CA GLY A 278 -9.88 -3.13 2.24
C GLY A 278 -8.72 -2.34 1.63
N ARG A 279 -8.97 -1.14 1.10
CA ARG A 279 -7.95 -0.25 0.54
C ARG A 279 -7.62 0.90 1.49
N TYR A 280 -6.37 1.35 1.46
CA TYR A 280 -5.84 2.40 2.33
C TYR A 280 -5.15 3.48 1.49
N PRO A 281 -5.25 4.76 1.88
CA PRO A 281 -4.52 5.82 1.19
C PRO A 281 -3.03 5.79 1.54
N ILE A 282 -2.22 6.44 0.73
CA ILE A 282 -0.89 6.85 1.14
C ILE A 282 -1.05 8.17 1.88
N GLY A 283 -0.57 8.24 3.12
CA GLY A 283 -0.77 9.41 3.96
C GLY A 283 0.41 9.69 4.89
N PHE A 284 0.64 10.96 5.11
CA PHE A 284 1.58 11.50 6.09
C PHE A 284 0.83 12.50 6.96
N LEU A 285 0.82 12.29 8.26
CA LEU A 285 0.22 13.15 9.27
C LEU A 285 1.26 13.53 10.31
N SER A 286 1.56 14.81 10.45
CA SER A 286 2.30 15.38 11.56
C SER A 286 1.33 16.03 12.53
N ILE A 287 1.38 15.60 13.78
CA ILE A 287 0.53 16.06 14.87
C ILE A 287 1.44 16.68 15.94
N GLU A 288 1.25 17.95 16.18
CA GLU A 288 1.93 18.68 17.25
C GLU A 288 0.95 18.92 18.39
N MET A 289 1.38 18.63 19.61
CA MET A 289 0.58 18.79 20.83
C MET A 289 1.44 19.02 22.05
N ASP A 290 0.85 19.48 23.15
CA ASP A 290 1.57 19.58 24.42
C ASP A 290 2.08 18.19 24.85
N PRO A 291 3.37 18.03 25.17
CA PRO A 291 3.94 16.78 25.65
C PRO A 291 3.19 16.16 26.85
N MET A 292 2.51 16.95 27.67
CA MET A 292 1.68 16.46 28.78
C MET A 292 0.40 15.74 28.33
N LEU A 293 -0.03 15.90 27.09
CA LEU A 293 -1.21 15.24 26.52
C LEU A 293 -0.88 13.89 25.89
N VAL A 294 0.39 13.51 25.82
CA VAL A 294 0.83 12.26 25.20
C VAL A 294 1.81 11.51 26.10
N ASP A 295 1.49 10.26 26.43
CA ASP A 295 2.43 9.36 27.08
C ASP A 295 3.18 8.53 26.02
N VAL A 296 4.48 8.77 25.90
CA VAL A 296 5.39 8.11 24.94
C VAL A 296 6.08 6.89 25.57
N ASN A 297 6.05 6.74 26.90
CA ASN A 297 6.78 5.69 27.60
C ASN A 297 5.95 4.40 27.77
N VAL A 298 5.16 4.04 26.74
CA VAL A 298 4.28 2.86 26.77
C VAL A 298 5.03 1.59 26.35
N HIS A 299 5.93 1.69 25.35
CA HIS A 299 6.67 0.55 24.79
C HIS A 299 8.17 0.85 24.65
N PRO A 300 9.09 -0.12 24.85
CA PRO A 300 10.54 0.10 24.69
C PRO A 300 10.93 0.69 23.33
N ALA A 301 10.30 0.23 22.23
CA ALA A 301 10.53 0.74 20.88
C ALA A 301 9.91 2.12 20.62
N LYS A 302 9.17 2.71 21.58
CA LYS A 302 8.51 4.02 21.48
C LYS A 302 7.58 4.18 20.26
N LEU A 303 7.07 3.08 19.72
CA LEU A 303 6.18 3.09 18.53
C LEU A 303 4.72 3.31 18.89
N GLU A 304 4.33 3.05 20.15
CA GLU A 304 2.97 3.23 20.65
C GLU A 304 2.93 4.37 21.65
N VAL A 305 1.87 5.16 21.57
CA VAL A 305 1.62 6.30 22.47
C VAL A 305 0.17 6.28 22.93
N ARG A 306 -0.09 6.85 24.11
CA ARG A 306 -1.45 7.08 24.62
C ARG A 306 -1.75 8.57 24.63
N PHE A 307 -2.93 8.92 24.17
CA PHE A 307 -3.40 10.30 24.11
C PHE A 307 -4.43 10.58 25.21
N SER A 308 -4.29 11.69 25.90
CA SER A 308 -5.25 12.09 26.94
C SER A 308 -6.60 12.54 26.37
N LYS A 309 -6.61 13.12 25.15
CA LYS A 309 -7.81 13.62 24.44
C LYS A 309 -7.97 12.94 23.08
N GLU A 310 -7.91 11.60 23.07
CA GLU A 310 -7.88 10.83 21.82
C GLU A 310 -9.12 11.10 20.94
N GLN A 311 -10.32 11.11 21.50
CA GLN A 311 -11.55 11.30 20.72
C GLN A 311 -11.64 12.66 20.02
N GLU A 312 -11.16 13.73 20.66
CA GLU A 312 -11.11 15.06 20.06
C GLU A 312 -10.13 15.09 18.87
N LEU A 313 -8.97 14.46 19.03
CA LEU A 313 -7.98 14.33 17.98
C LEU A 313 -8.50 13.53 16.77
N LEU A 314 -9.17 12.40 17.01
CA LEU A 314 -9.74 11.55 15.96
C LEU A 314 -10.80 12.31 15.16
N LYS A 315 -11.70 13.02 15.85
CA LYS A 315 -12.74 13.83 15.23
C LYS A 315 -12.13 14.96 14.40
N LEU A 316 -11.10 15.64 14.90
CA LEU A 316 -10.40 16.70 14.16
C LEU A 316 -9.78 16.17 12.87
N ILE A 317 -9.14 14.98 12.89
CA ILE A 317 -8.59 14.33 11.71
C ILE A 317 -9.69 14.02 10.68
N GLU A 318 -10.80 13.44 11.14
CA GLU A 318 -11.91 13.05 10.28
C GLU A 318 -12.54 14.27 9.60
N GLU A 319 -12.88 15.30 10.37
CA GLU A 319 -13.49 16.55 9.86
C GLU A 319 -12.56 17.28 8.87
N THR A 320 -11.26 17.28 9.16
CA THR A 320 -10.24 17.91 8.30
C THR A 320 -10.19 17.23 6.93
N LEU A 321 -10.15 15.91 6.91
CA LEU A 321 -10.12 15.13 5.67
C LEU A 321 -11.41 15.31 4.87
N GLN A 322 -12.58 15.23 5.52
CA GLN A 322 -13.85 15.46 4.87
C GLN A 322 -13.94 16.86 4.26
N ALA A 323 -13.46 17.88 4.99
CA ALA A 323 -13.42 19.26 4.48
C ALA A 323 -12.46 19.42 3.29
N ALA A 324 -11.30 18.73 3.30
CA ALA A 324 -10.35 18.75 2.20
C ALA A 324 -10.96 18.14 0.93
N PHE A 325 -11.64 16.98 1.04
CA PHE A 325 -12.27 16.33 -0.12
C PHE A 325 -13.49 17.08 -0.66
N LYS A 326 -14.26 17.77 0.18
CA LYS A 326 -15.38 18.62 -0.27
C LYS A 326 -14.94 19.80 -1.17
N LYS A 327 -13.69 20.26 -1.00
CA LYS A 327 -13.12 21.35 -1.82
C LYS A 327 -12.62 20.90 -3.20
N ILE A 328 -12.47 19.59 -3.39
CA ILE A 328 -11.89 19.02 -4.61
C ILE A 328 -13.01 18.45 -5.46
N GLN A 329 -13.03 18.84 -6.72
CA GLN A 329 -13.91 18.25 -7.70
C GLN A 329 -13.35 16.85 -8.07
N LEU A 330 -13.92 15.80 -7.48
CA LEU A 330 -13.51 14.39 -7.67
C LEU A 330 -14.07 13.78 -8.98
N ILE A 331 -14.66 14.59 -9.87
CA ILE A 331 -15.10 14.12 -11.18
C ILE A 331 -13.85 13.92 -12.03
N PRO A 332 -13.58 12.70 -12.52
CA PRO A 332 -12.51 12.50 -13.48
C PRO A 332 -12.83 13.35 -14.72
N ASP A 333 -11.96 14.29 -15.07
CA ASP A 333 -12.00 14.90 -16.38
C ASP A 333 -11.87 13.76 -17.40
N ALA A 334 -12.92 13.49 -18.14
CA ALA A 334 -12.84 12.68 -19.35
C ALA A 334 -11.98 13.48 -20.35
N GLY A 335 -10.68 13.48 -20.07
CA GLY A 335 -9.69 14.36 -20.65
C GLY A 335 -9.59 14.21 -22.16
N VAL A 336 -10.34 15.03 -22.85
CA VAL A 336 -9.83 15.58 -24.10
C VAL A 336 -8.68 16.50 -23.71
N THR A 337 -7.47 15.98 -23.69
CA THR A 337 -6.25 16.77 -23.67
C THR A 337 -6.15 17.53 -24.98
N THR A 338 -6.93 18.60 -25.12
CA THR A 338 -6.58 19.67 -26.03
C THR A 338 -5.32 20.31 -25.43
N LYS A 339 -4.16 19.80 -25.84
CA LYS A 339 -2.92 20.58 -25.75
C LYS A 339 -3.23 21.89 -26.42
N LYS A 340 -3.47 22.96 -25.64
CA LYS A 340 -3.31 24.32 -26.11
C LYS A 340 -1.87 24.38 -26.60
N LYS A 341 -1.68 24.26 -27.91
CA LYS A 341 -0.47 24.72 -28.56
C LYS A 341 -0.41 26.22 -28.22
N GLU A 342 0.44 26.60 -27.30
CA GLU A 342 0.98 27.94 -27.26
C GLU A 342 1.55 28.13 -28.65
N LYS A 343 0.97 29.10 -29.38
CA LYS A 343 1.56 29.59 -30.60
C LYS A 343 2.85 30.26 -30.20
N ASP A 344 3.96 29.54 -30.28
CA ASP A 344 5.23 30.17 -30.53
C ASP A 344 5.06 30.97 -31.83
N GLU A 345 5.01 32.26 -31.72
CA GLU A 345 5.21 33.17 -32.85
C GLU A 345 6.67 32.99 -33.29
N SER A 346 6.92 31.92 -34.03
CA SER A 346 8.15 31.82 -34.80
C SER A 346 8.09 32.92 -35.87
N VAL A 347 8.88 33.96 -35.63
CA VAL A 347 9.22 34.97 -36.62
C VAL A 347 9.83 34.21 -37.81
N GLN A 348 9.03 34.07 -38.87
CA GLN A 348 9.45 33.44 -40.12
C GLN A 348 10.40 34.42 -40.80
N GLY A 349 11.70 34.23 -40.66
CA GLY A 349 12.70 34.97 -41.41
C GLY A 349 12.53 34.70 -42.90
N GLN A 350 12.15 35.72 -43.63
CA GLN A 350 12.14 35.69 -45.10
C GLN A 350 13.58 35.53 -45.59
N PHE A 351 13.89 34.40 -46.17
CA PHE A 351 15.09 34.24 -46.99
C PHE A 351 14.88 34.95 -48.31
N GLN A 352 15.59 36.07 -48.53
CA GLN A 352 15.69 36.71 -49.84
C GLN A 352 16.65 35.90 -50.70
N PHE A 353 16.12 35.22 -51.74
CA PHE A 353 16.95 34.65 -52.78
C PHE A 353 17.24 35.74 -53.81
N GLU A 354 18.52 36.15 -53.94
CA GLU A 354 18.98 36.98 -55.05
C GLU A 354 18.88 36.20 -56.36
N HIS A 355 18.14 36.77 -57.31
CA HIS A 355 18.03 36.23 -58.69
C HIS A 355 19.35 36.39 -59.43
N ALA A 356 20.06 35.30 -59.63
CA ALA A 356 21.13 35.23 -60.61
C ALA A 356 20.55 34.94 -62.01
N LYS A 357 20.89 35.80 -62.97
CA LYS A 357 20.43 35.70 -64.39
C LYS A 357 20.96 34.43 -65.04
N PRO A 358 20.21 33.78 -65.94
CA PRO A 358 20.64 32.59 -66.66
C PRO A 358 21.59 32.94 -67.80
N LYS A 359 22.67 32.13 -67.90
CA LYS A 359 23.49 32.03 -69.11
C LYS A 359 22.92 30.94 -70.03
N GLU A 360 22.66 31.31 -71.28
CA GLU A 360 22.34 30.39 -72.38
C GLU A 360 23.46 29.43 -72.67
N SER A 361 23.17 28.15 -72.86
CA SER A 361 23.90 27.27 -73.78
C SER A 361 23.05 26.05 -74.17
N SER A 362 22.68 26.07 -75.46
CA SER A 362 22.55 25.03 -76.50
C SER A 362 22.17 23.59 -76.10
N MET A 363 21.12 23.15 -76.80
CA MET A 363 20.62 21.78 -77.00
C MET A 363 21.65 20.80 -77.55
N PRO A 364 21.37 19.48 -77.45
CA PRO A 364 20.82 18.82 -78.63
C PRO A 364 19.65 17.85 -78.35
N ASP A 365 18.85 17.70 -79.43
CA ASP A 365 17.69 16.86 -79.67
C ASP A 365 17.86 15.39 -79.39
N ILE A 366 16.81 14.72 -78.85
CA ILE A 366 16.52 13.29 -79.14
C ILE A 366 15.00 13.08 -79.06
N ILE A 367 14.40 12.92 -80.19
CA ILE A 367 13.35 12.10 -80.80
C ILE A 367 12.37 11.36 -79.87
N LEU A 368 11.07 11.72 -80.09
CA LEU A 368 9.89 10.93 -79.70
C LEU A 368 9.69 9.68 -80.57
N PRO A 369 8.93 8.72 -80.16
CA PRO A 369 7.87 8.21 -80.99
C PRO A 369 6.47 8.28 -80.30
N THR A 370 5.59 8.69 -81.17
CA THR A 370 4.13 8.77 -81.14
C THR A 370 3.46 7.43 -80.89
N GLY A 371 2.30 7.47 -80.19
CA GLY A 371 1.26 6.51 -80.47
C GLY A 371 0.16 6.37 -79.42
N MET A 372 -0.99 6.87 -79.74
CA MET A 372 -2.36 6.37 -79.40
C MET A 372 -2.96 6.61 -78.06
N ASP A 373 -3.90 7.32 -78.00
CA ASP A 373 -5.34 7.41 -78.19
C ASP A 373 -6.09 7.82 -76.91
N GLU A 374 -6.85 8.88 -77.16
CA GLU A 374 -7.85 9.46 -76.28
C GLU A 374 -8.95 8.47 -75.87
N LYS A 375 -9.36 8.53 -74.62
CA LYS A 375 -10.79 8.51 -74.28
C LYS A 375 -11.05 9.43 -73.09
N ARG A 376 -11.78 10.50 -73.42
CA ARG A 376 -12.51 11.35 -72.48
C ARG A 376 -13.55 10.47 -71.74
N GLU A 377 -13.61 10.52 -70.46
CA GLU A 377 -14.80 10.24 -69.66
C GLU A 377 -15.16 11.46 -68.81
N GLU A 378 -16.42 11.83 -68.89
CA GLU A 378 -17.06 12.98 -68.25
C GLU A 378 -17.16 12.84 -66.71
N PRO A 379 -17.27 13.95 -65.98
CA PRO A 379 -17.36 13.90 -64.50
C PRO A 379 -18.79 13.51 -64.09
N LEU A 380 -18.88 12.42 -63.26
CA LEU A 380 -20.10 11.98 -62.60
C LEU A 380 -20.49 12.94 -61.48
N ALA A 381 -21.74 13.34 -61.48
CA ALA A 381 -22.39 14.25 -60.55
C ALA A 381 -22.34 13.79 -59.11
N VAL A 382 -21.97 14.71 -58.21
CA VAL A 382 -22.03 14.58 -56.75
C VAL A 382 -23.49 14.45 -56.31
N LYS A 383 -23.88 13.30 -55.77
CA LYS A 383 -25.15 13.12 -55.08
C LYS A 383 -25.06 13.71 -53.66
N GLN A 384 -26.04 14.55 -53.32
CA GLN A 384 -26.24 15.16 -52.01
C GLN A 384 -26.36 14.09 -50.87
N PRO A 385 -25.92 14.38 -49.63
CA PRO A 385 -26.04 13.46 -48.51
C PRO A 385 -27.49 13.35 -48.03
N ALA A 386 -27.88 12.12 -47.69
CA ALA A 386 -29.18 11.74 -47.18
C ALA A 386 -29.50 12.46 -45.86
N GLN A 387 -30.76 12.84 -45.71
CA GLN A 387 -31.35 13.50 -44.56
C GLN A 387 -31.16 12.65 -43.30
N LEU A 388 -30.62 13.29 -42.24
CA LEU A 388 -30.57 12.76 -40.87
C LEU A 388 -32.00 12.49 -40.36
N TRP A 389 -32.25 11.26 -39.98
CA TRP A 389 -33.45 10.81 -39.29
C TRP A 389 -33.56 11.52 -37.94
N GLN A 390 -34.65 12.27 -37.70
CA GLN A 390 -34.98 12.86 -36.40
C GLN A 390 -36.06 11.97 -35.75
N PRO A 391 -35.86 11.52 -34.47
CA PRO A 391 -36.93 10.81 -33.79
C PRO A 391 -38.08 11.75 -33.42
N PRO A 392 -39.33 11.24 -33.38
CA PRO A 392 -40.49 12.05 -33.05
C PRO A 392 -40.44 12.47 -31.57
N LYS A 393 -40.63 13.77 -31.32
CA LYS A 393 -40.83 14.30 -29.96
C LYS A 393 -42.19 13.81 -29.44
N GLN A 394 -42.17 12.79 -28.60
CA GLN A 394 -43.29 12.51 -27.73
C GLN A 394 -43.15 13.36 -26.47
N GLU A 395 -44.06 14.29 -26.28
CA GLU A 395 -44.24 14.99 -25.01
C GLU A 395 -44.74 14.00 -23.95
N TRP A 396 -43.91 13.74 -22.98
CA TRP A 396 -44.24 12.92 -21.82
C TRP A 396 -45.08 13.75 -20.86
N GLN A 397 -46.38 13.40 -20.70
CA GLN A 397 -47.24 13.95 -19.64
C GLN A 397 -47.18 13.02 -18.43
N PRO A 398 -46.86 13.51 -17.22
CA PRO A 398 -46.88 12.69 -16.03
C PRO A 398 -48.31 12.32 -15.64
N PRO A 399 -48.56 11.07 -15.14
CA PRO A 399 -49.86 10.68 -14.68
C PRO A 399 -50.21 11.47 -13.40
N GLN A 400 -51.47 11.96 -13.35
CA GLN A 400 -52.02 12.69 -12.21
C GLN A 400 -51.94 11.82 -10.94
N SER A 401 -51.30 12.39 -9.94
CA SER A 401 -51.17 11.82 -8.60
C SER A 401 -52.52 11.66 -7.92
N LEU A 402 -52.84 10.44 -7.53
CA LEU A 402 -53.84 10.19 -6.51
C LEU A 402 -53.29 10.69 -5.17
N VAL A 403 -53.92 11.74 -4.66
CA VAL A 403 -53.69 12.28 -3.33
C VAL A 403 -54.08 11.20 -2.34
N ARG A 404 -53.13 10.67 -1.60
CA ARG A 404 -53.36 9.84 -0.42
C ARG A 404 -53.12 10.71 0.80
N GLU A 405 -54.15 10.82 1.61
CA GLU A 405 -54.18 11.56 2.89
C GLU A 405 -52.99 11.18 3.78
N GLU A 406 -52.33 12.20 4.30
CA GLU A 406 -51.34 12.10 5.38
C GLU A 406 -52.02 11.67 6.68
N GLN A 407 -51.83 10.42 7.07
CA GLN A 407 -52.07 10.03 8.45
C GLN A 407 -50.83 10.36 9.28
N SER A 408 -51.00 11.34 10.16
CA SER A 408 -50.00 11.75 11.16
C SER A 408 -49.66 10.62 12.12
N TRP A 409 -48.42 10.22 12.07
CA TRP A 409 -47.83 9.26 12.99
C TRP A 409 -47.41 9.97 14.28
N GLN A 410 -48.08 9.65 15.40
CA GLN A 410 -47.68 10.09 16.75
C GLN A 410 -46.80 9.00 17.37
N PRO A 411 -45.60 9.31 17.92
CA PRO A 411 -44.80 8.32 18.61
C PRO A 411 -45.40 8.04 20.00
N SER A 412 -45.77 6.78 20.24
CA SER A 412 -46.16 6.33 21.58
C SER A 412 -44.92 6.13 22.45
N THR A 413 -44.79 6.93 23.48
CA THR A 413 -43.86 6.75 24.60
C THR A 413 -44.16 5.44 25.32
N LYS A 414 -43.31 4.43 25.12
CA LYS A 414 -43.19 3.29 26.03
C LYS A 414 -41.90 3.41 26.82
N ALA A 415 -42.05 3.22 28.12
CA ALA A 415 -41.08 3.37 29.17
C ALA A 415 -39.75 2.63 28.88
N ILE A 416 -38.67 3.34 29.14
CA ILE A 416 -37.31 2.80 29.20
C ILE A 416 -37.23 1.97 30.48
N ILE A 417 -37.02 0.67 30.34
CA ILE A 417 -36.60 -0.20 31.44
C ILE A 417 -35.08 -0.13 31.44
N GLU A 418 -34.51 0.44 32.49
CA GLU A 418 -33.05 0.44 32.73
C GLU A 418 -32.59 -1.00 33.03
N GLU A 419 -31.78 -1.57 32.15
CA GLU A 419 -30.98 -2.74 32.46
C GLU A 419 -29.70 -2.32 33.20
N PRO A 420 -29.23 -3.08 34.19
CA PRO A 420 -28.08 -2.71 34.99
C PRO A 420 -26.75 -2.87 34.19
N ILE A 421 -25.91 -1.86 34.35
CA ILE A 421 -24.55 -1.78 33.81
C ILE A 421 -23.74 -3.01 34.28
N ARG A 422 -23.32 -3.86 33.38
CA ARG A 422 -22.31 -4.90 33.64
C ARG A 422 -20.92 -4.26 33.63
N GLU A 423 -20.21 -4.43 34.75
CA GLU A 423 -18.81 -4.05 34.87
C GLU A 423 -17.96 -4.84 33.87
N GLU A 424 -17.25 -4.12 32.99
CA GLU A 424 -16.30 -4.69 32.05
C GLU A 424 -15.06 -5.21 32.80
N LYS A 425 -14.76 -6.49 32.64
CA LYS A 425 -13.49 -7.10 33.07
C LYS A 425 -12.37 -6.69 32.07
N PRO A 426 -11.13 -6.50 32.52
CA PRO A 426 -10.03 -6.13 31.62
C PRO A 426 -9.69 -7.27 30.65
N TRP A 427 -9.54 -6.90 29.39
CA TRP A 427 -9.26 -7.76 28.25
C TRP A 427 -7.86 -8.38 28.35
N ASN A 428 -7.82 -9.71 28.35
CA ASN A 428 -6.56 -10.47 28.34
C ASN A 428 -6.27 -10.90 26.87
N SER A 429 -5.07 -10.66 26.40
CA SER A 429 -4.63 -10.78 25.00
C SER A 429 -4.46 -12.21 24.46
N ASN A 430 -5.21 -13.19 24.97
CA ASN A 430 -5.15 -14.59 24.53
C ASN A 430 -6.47 -15.14 23.96
N ASP A 431 -7.49 -14.28 23.73
CA ASP A 431 -8.85 -14.73 23.34
C ASP A 431 -9.14 -14.55 21.83
N GLU A 432 -8.14 -14.65 20.95
CA GLU A 432 -8.42 -14.68 19.49
C GLU A 432 -8.99 -16.01 18.96
N ASP A 433 -9.04 -17.04 19.81
CA ASP A 433 -9.56 -18.37 19.41
C ASP A 433 -11.01 -18.66 19.84
N PHE A 434 -11.69 -17.75 20.57
CA PHE A 434 -13.00 -18.06 21.17
C PHE A 434 -14.23 -17.50 20.42
N GLU A 435 -14.08 -16.59 19.46
CA GLU A 435 -15.22 -16.06 18.67
C GLU A 435 -15.58 -16.91 17.45
N LEU A 436 -14.81 -17.97 17.13
CA LEU A 436 -15.14 -18.89 16.02
C LEU A 436 -16.03 -20.06 16.44
N GLU A 437 -16.05 -20.42 17.72
CA GLU A 437 -16.85 -21.56 18.19
C GLU A 437 -18.35 -21.24 18.44
N GLU A 438 -18.71 -19.98 18.81
CA GLU A 438 -20.13 -19.63 18.98
C GLU A 438 -20.88 -19.39 17.66
N LEU A 439 -20.17 -19.15 16.55
CA LEU A 439 -20.79 -19.09 15.20
C LEU A 439 -20.98 -20.45 14.57
N GLU A 440 -20.31 -21.49 15.06
CA GLU A 440 -20.48 -22.86 14.56
C GLU A 440 -21.68 -23.59 15.16
N GLU A 441 -22.19 -23.20 16.34
CA GLU A 441 -23.37 -23.85 16.96
C GLU A 441 -24.72 -23.38 16.37
N GLU A 442 -24.84 -22.16 15.82
CA GLU A 442 -26.07 -21.72 15.12
C GLU A 442 -26.20 -22.25 13.68
N VAL A 443 -25.14 -22.81 13.11
CA VAL A 443 -25.14 -23.40 11.75
C VAL A 443 -25.51 -24.89 11.77
N GLN A 444 -25.57 -25.53 12.93
CA GLN A 444 -25.82 -26.99 13.04
C GLN A 444 -27.29 -27.42 12.95
N GLU A 445 -28.26 -26.55 12.73
CA GLU A 445 -29.66 -26.93 12.44
C GLU A 445 -30.10 -26.85 10.96
N ILE A 446 -29.18 -26.65 10.02
CA ILE A 446 -29.44 -26.96 8.62
C ILE A 446 -29.14 -28.45 8.45
N LYS A 447 -30.16 -29.28 8.57
CA LYS A 447 -30.07 -30.71 8.26
C LYS A 447 -29.25 -30.91 7.00
N GLU A 448 -28.05 -31.50 7.15
CA GLU A 448 -27.29 -32.07 6.05
C GLU A 448 -28.22 -33.03 5.27
N ILE A 449 -28.62 -32.58 4.11
CA ILE A 449 -29.19 -33.50 3.11
C ILE A 449 -27.99 -34.33 2.65
N GLU A 450 -27.89 -35.56 3.09
CA GLU A 450 -26.98 -36.57 2.54
C GLU A 450 -27.26 -36.70 1.03
N MET A 451 -26.62 -35.84 0.22
CA MET A 451 -26.45 -36.05 -1.21
C MET A 451 -25.17 -36.86 -1.39
N ASN A 452 -25.32 -38.16 -1.46
CA ASN A 452 -24.28 -39.05 -1.95
C ASN A 452 -24.08 -38.79 -3.45
N GLY A 453 -23.04 -38.02 -3.80
CA GLY A 453 -22.60 -37.72 -5.17
C GLY A 453 -22.41 -36.24 -5.43
N ASN A 454 -21.23 -35.86 -5.88
CA ASN A 454 -20.81 -34.50 -6.23
C ASN A 454 -21.56 -33.91 -7.46
N ASP A 455 -22.61 -34.53 -7.94
CA ASP A 455 -23.27 -34.18 -9.19
C ASP A 455 -24.55 -33.36 -8.94
N LEU A 456 -24.53 -32.08 -9.30
CA LEU A 456 -25.75 -31.28 -9.41
C LEU A 456 -26.68 -31.91 -10.45
N PRO A 457 -27.95 -32.21 -10.11
CA PRO A 457 -28.88 -32.78 -11.07
C PRO A 457 -29.22 -31.81 -12.19
N PRO A 458 -29.71 -32.28 -13.37
CA PRO A 458 -30.17 -31.36 -14.41
C PRO A 458 -31.25 -30.41 -13.88
N LEU A 459 -31.07 -29.12 -14.17
CA LEU A 459 -31.97 -28.06 -13.74
C LEU A 459 -32.58 -27.35 -14.96
N TYR A 460 -33.89 -27.18 -14.93
CA TYR A 460 -34.66 -26.53 -16.00
C TYR A 460 -35.01 -25.11 -15.55
N PRO A 461 -34.58 -24.06 -16.27
CA PRO A 461 -34.88 -22.69 -15.90
C PRO A 461 -36.36 -22.36 -15.98
N ILE A 462 -36.88 -21.70 -14.95
CA ILE A 462 -38.23 -21.15 -14.87
C ILE A 462 -38.20 -19.67 -15.24
N GLY A 463 -37.19 -18.92 -14.73
CA GLY A 463 -37.05 -17.49 -14.94
C GLY A 463 -36.01 -16.86 -14.06
N GLN A 464 -35.93 -15.54 -14.13
CA GLN A 464 -34.94 -14.73 -13.42
C GLN A 464 -35.65 -13.62 -12.64
N MET A 465 -35.17 -13.33 -11.44
CA MET A 465 -35.67 -12.24 -10.59
C MET A 465 -34.58 -11.18 -10.41
N HIS A 466 -34.93 -9.92 -10.69
CA HIS A 466 -34.07 -8.72 -10.53
C HIS A 466 -32.70 -8.81 -11.21
N GLY A 467 -32.53 -9.70 -12.25
CA GLY A 467 -31.23 -9.88 -12.88
C GLY A 467 -30.15 -10.43 -11.91
N THR A 468 -30.57 -11.06 -10.81
CA THR A 468 -29.69 -11.54 -9.75
C THR A 468 -29.89 -13.00 -9.43
N TYR A 469 -31.15 -13.43 -9.28
CA TYR A 469 -31.49 -14.80 -8.91
C TYR A 469 -32.15 -15.54 -10.06
N ILE A 470 -31.72 -16.76 -10.32
CA ILE A 470 -32.29 -17.69 -11.28
C ILE A 470 -33.17 -18.68 -10.52
N PHE A 471 -34.41 -18.91 -11.01
CA PHE A 471 -35.27 -19.96 -10.56
C PHE A 471 -35.23 -21.11 -11.55
N ALA A 472 -34.98 -22.31 -11.07
CA ALA A 472 -34.96 -23.53 -11.85
C ALA A 472 -35.69 -24.64 -11.09
N GLN A 473 -36.13 -25.65 -11.81
CA GLN A 473 -36.85 -26.81 -11.23
C GLN A 473 -36.35 -28.13 -11.80
N ASN A 474 -36.62 -29.19 -11.07
CA ASN A 474 -36.56 -30.57 -11.55
C ASN A 474 -37.56 -31.42 -10.77
N ASP A 475 -37.49 -32.74 -10.91
CA ASP A 475 -38.39 -33.68 -10.23
C ASP A 475 -38.30 -33.64 -8.70
N LYS A 476 -37.22 -33.08 -8.14
CA LYS A 476 -37.01 -32.97 -6.68
C LYS A 476 -37.54 -31.66 -6.08
N GLY A 477 -37.84 -30.64 -6.88
CA GLY A 477 -38.39 -29.38 -6.38
C GLY A 477 -37.87 -28.13 -7.08
N LEU A 478 -37.89 -27.01 -6.34
CA LEU A 478 -37.50 -25.69 -6.78
C LEU A 478 -36.07 -25.39 -6.32
N TYR A 479 -35.28 -24.80 -7.20
CA TYR A 479 -33.92 -24.32 -6.94
C TYR A 479 -33.87 -22.81 -7.18
N MET A 480 -33.32 -22.07 -6.23
CA MET A 480 -33.01 -20.67 -6.36
C MET A 480 -31.49 -20.53 -6.40
N ILE A 481 -30.96 -19.95 -7.46
CA ILE A 481 -29.52 -19.87 -7.74
C ILE A 481 -29.10 -18.40 -7.80
N ASP A 482 -28.02 -18.04 -7.08
CA ASP A 482 -27.35 -16.76 -7.24
C ASP A 482 -26.51 -16.78 -8.51
N GLN A 483 -26.93 -16.02 -9.52
CA GLN A 483 -26.31 -15.92 -10.85
C GLN A 483 -24.83 -15.51 -10.77
N HIS A 484 -24.51 -14.54 -9.90
CA HIS A 484 -23.16 -14.03 -9.73
C HIS A 484 -22.25 -15.09 -9.09
N ALA A 485 -22.71 -15.71 -8.00
CA ALA A 485 -21.97 -16.76 -7.30
C ALA A 485 -21.75 -18.02 -8.18
N ALA A 486 -22.72 -18.37 -9.03
CA ALA A 486 -22.58 -19.43 -10.01
C ALA A 486 -21.48 -19.14 -11.03
N GLN A 487 -21.50 -17.94 -11.61
CA GLN A 487 -20.48 -17.52 -12.57
C GLN A 487 -19.09 -17.41 -11.94
N GLU A 488 -19.00 -16.92 -10.68
CA GLU A 488 -17.73 -16.89 -9.94
C GLU A 488 -17.14 -18.30 -9.79
N ARG A 489 -17.93 -19.31 -9.49
CA ARG A 489 -17.47 -20.70 -9.37
C ARG A 489 -16.94 -21.23 -10.70
N ILE A 490 -17.66 -21.06 -11.78
CA ILE A 490 -17.27 -21.50 -13.12
C ILE A 490 -15.95 -20.82 -13.52
N ASN A 491 -15.89 -19.51 -13.39
CA ASN A 491 -14.70 -18.73 -13.73
C ASN A 491 -13.50 -19.11 -12.84
N TYR A 492 -13.72 -19.36 -11.56
CA TYR A 492 -12.66 -19.76 -10.64
C TYR A 492 -12.00 -21.08 -11.07
N GLU A 493 -12.76 -22.10 -11.42
CA GLU A 493 -12.19 -23.37 -11.85
C GLU A 493 -11.45 -23.23 -13.19
N TYR A 494 -11.98 -22.42 -14.11
CA TYR A 494 -11.30 -22.05 -15.35
C TYR A 494 -9.96 -21.37 -15.09
N PHE A 495 -9.93 -20.30 -14.27
CA PHE A 495 -8.69 -19.57 -13.99
C PHE A 495 -7.71 -20.38 -13.15
N ARG A 496 -8.16 -21.17 -12.18
CA ARG A 496 -7.30 -22.06 -11.40
C ARG A 496 -6.49 -23.00 -12.30
N ASP A 497 -7.12 -23.56 -13.31
CA ASP A 497 -6.47 -24.43 -14.29
C ASP A 497 -5.49 -23.65 -15.19
N LYS A 498 -5.87 -22.46 -15.63
CA LYS A 498 -5.04 -21.60 -16.50
C LYS A 498 -3.80 -21.07 -15.78
N VAL A 499 -3.96 -20.53 -14.56
CA VAL A 499 -2.84 -20.02 -13.74
C VAL A 499 -1.85 -21.16 -13.38
N GLY A 500 -2.31 -22.40 -13.33
CA GLY A 500 -1.48 -23.58 -13.08
C GLY A 500 -0.57 -23.98 -14.25
N ARG A 501 -0.90 -23.60 -15.48
CA ARG A 501 -0.16 -23.94 -16.70
C ARG A 501 0.65 -22.74 -17.14
N VAL A 502 1.99 -22.92 -17.27
CA VAL A 502 2.88 -21.85 -17.76
C VAL A 502 2.37 -21.37 -19.12
N ALA A 503 2.05 -20.11 -19.23
CA ALA A 503 1.44 -19.54 -20.41
C ALA A 503 2.43 -19.65 -21.60
N GLN A 504 2.10 -20.45 -22.59
CA GLN A 504 2.76 -20.45 -23.89
C GLN A 504 2.23 -19.31 -24.79
N GLU A 505 1.07 -18.75 -24.44
CA GLU A 505 0.39 -17.70 -25.20
C GLU A 505 0.37 -16.41 -24.39
N VAL A 506 1.12 -15.44 -24.84
CA VAL A 506 1.19 -14.09 -24.27
C VAL A 506 0.72 -13.07 -25.29
N GLN A 507 0.06 -12.03 -24.82
CA GLN A 507 -0.37 -10.87 -25.59
C GLN A 507 0.49 -9.66 -25.19
N GLU A 508 1.06 -8.96 -26.16
CA GLU A 508 1.79 -7.73 -25.91
C GLU A 508 0.81 -6.56 -25.64
N LEU A 509 1.18 -5.74 -24.65
CA LEU A 509 0.48 -4.49 -24.39
C LEU A 509 0.87 -3.44 -25.43
N LEU A 510 -0.10 -2.73 -25.98
CA LEU A 510 0.12 -1.60 -26.89
C LEU A 510 1.01 -0.51 -26.28
N VAL A 511 0.83 -0.27 -24.99
CA VAL A 511 1.67 0.63 -24.18
C VAL A 511 2.16 -0.18 -23.00
N PRO A 512 3.48 -0.32 -22.85
CA PRO A 512 4.03 -1.03 -21.72
C PRO A 512 3.55 -0.41 -20.39
N TYR A 513 3.13 -1.26 -19.44
CA TYR A 513 2.63 -0.83 -18.15
C TYR A 513 3.77 -0.69 -17.15
N ARG A 514 3.94 0.52 -16.61
CA ARG A 514 4.98 0.83 -15.62
C ARG A 514 4.41 0.77 -14.21
N ILE A 515 5.10 0.04 -13.33
CA ILE A 515 4.76 -0.12 -11.92
C ILE A 515 5.86 0.54 -11.08
N ASP A 516 5.52 1.61 -10.38
CA ASP A 516 6.41 2.29 -9.46
C ASP A 516 6.17 1.77 -8.04
N LEU A 517 7.24 1.32 -7.39
CA LEU A 517 7.21 0.71 -6.07
C LEU A 517 8.07 1.52 -5.09
N SER A 518 7.80 1.38 -3.79
CA SER A 518 8.79 1.77 -2.79
C SER A 518 9.99 0.82 -2.87
N LEU A 519 11.17 1.26 -2.40
CA LEU A 519 12.36 0.41 -2.47
C LEU A 519 12.16 -0.92 -1.72
N THR A 520 11.45 -0.90 -0.59
CA THR A 520 11.11 -2.11 0.18
C THR A 520 10.26 -3.10 -0.61
N GLU A 521 9.32 -2.61 -1.40
CA GLU A 521 8.48 -3.44 -2.27
C GLU A 521 9.28 -3.93 -3.48
N PHE A 522 10.05 -3.03 -4.08
CA PHE A 522 10.91 -3.36 -5.21
C PHE A 522 11.85 -4.53 -4.89
N LEU A 523 12.56 -4.47 -3.75
CA LEU A 523 13.45 -5.54 -3.31
C LEU A 523 12.71 -6.86 -3.06
N ARG A 524 11.50 -6.83 -2.50
CA ARG A 524 10.67 -8.03 -2.31
C ARG A 524 10.23 -8.65 -3.63
N VAL A 525 9.84 -7.83 -4.59
CA VAL A 525 9.42 -8.28 -5.92
C VAL A 525 10.63 -8.79 -6.70
N GLU A 526 11.79 -8.12 -6.62
CA GLU A 526 13.03 -8.54 -7.26
C GLU A 526 13.45 -9.94 -6.82
N GLU A 527 13.32 -10.27 -5.52
CA GLU A 527 13.60 -11.61 -4.98
C GLU A 527 12.65 -12.69 -5.55
N GLN A 528 11.46 -12.30 -6.04
CA GLN A 528 10.39 -13.22 -6.44
C GLN A 528 10.12 -13.23 -7.96
N LEU A 529 10.96 -12.59 -8.79
CA LEU A 529 10.73 -12.46 -10.24
C LEU A 529 10.51 -13.80 -10.95
N GLU A 530 11.29 -14.82 -10.59
CA GLU A 530 11.17 -16.16 -11.20
C GLU A 530 9.84 -16.86 -10.80
N GLU A 531 9.36 -16.61 -9.59
CA GLU A 531 8.09 -17.16 -9.13
C GLU A 531 6.91 -16.46 -9.80
N LEU A 532 7.01 -15.14 -10.03
CA LEU A 532 6.01 -14.35 -10.73
C LEU A 532 5.86 -14.75 -12.19
N LYS A 533 6.94 -15.10 -12.86
CA LYS A 533 6.88 -15.68 -14.22
C LYS A 533 6.05 -16.96 -14.28
N LYS A 534 6.09 -17.79 -13.24
CA LYS A 534 5.31 -19.04 -13.17
C LYS A 534 3.80 -18.82 -13.03
N VAL A 535 3.36 -17.63 -12.67
CA VAL A 535 1.95 -17.23 -12.60
C VAL A 535 1.54 -16.31 -13.76
N GLY A 536 2.41 -16.12 -14.74
CA GLY A 536 2.14 -15.35 -15.96
C GLY A 536 2.39 -13.86 -15.82
N LEU A 537 3.12 -13.40 -14.79
CA LEU A 537 3.50 -12.01 -14.62
C LEU A 537 4.97 -11.82 -15.04
N PHE A 538 5.16 -11.18 -16.19
CA PHE A 538 6.48 -10.95 -16.79
C PHE A 538 6.94 -9.52 -16.49
N LEU A 539 7.82 -9.39 -15.48
CA LEU A 539 8.34 -8.11 -15.02
C LEU A 539 9.77 -7.91 -15.52
N GLU A 540 10.03 -6.77 -16.11
CA GLU A 540 11.38 -6.30 -16.46
C GLU A 540 11.74 -5.11 -15.57
N GLN A 541 12.95 -5.09 -15.04
CA GLN A 541 13.42 -3.96 -14.23
C GLN A 541 13.55 -2.70 -15.10
N PHE A 542 12.96 -1.61 -14.63
CA PHE A 542 12.97 -0.32 -15.31
C PHE A 542 13.37 0.81 -14.36
N GLY A 543 14.66 1.09 -14.27
CA GLY A 543 15.21 2.06 -13.33
C GLY A 543 15.46 1.49 -11.93
N HIS A 544 15.40 2.34 -10.90
CA HIS A 544 15.84 1.95 -9.56
C HIS A 544 14.73 1.37 -8.68
N GLN A 545 13.48 1.70 -8.94
CA GLN A 545 12.33 1.33 -8.10
C GLN A 545 11.07 1.04 -8.94
N SER A 546 11.25 0.70 -10.22
CA SER A 546 10.13 0.45 -11.12
C SER A 546 10.33 -0.85 -11.88
N PHE A 547 9.22 -1.51 -12.17
CA PHE A 547 9.14 -2.59 -13.15
C PHE A 547 8.29 -2.15 -14.34
N ILE A 548 8.50 -2.80 -15.47
CA ILE A 548 7.70 -2.64 -16.66
C ILE A 548 7.14 -3.99 -17.08
N VAL A 549 5.86 -4.01 -17.41
CA VAL A 549 5.16 -5.16 -17.99
C VAL A 549 4.90 -4.87 -19.45
N ARG A 550 5.42 -5.71 -20.34
CA ARG A 550 5.22 -5.59 -21.80
C ARG A 550 4.18 -6.54 -22.33
N SER A 551 3.98 -7.65 -21.64
CA SER A 551 3.06 -8.70 -22.07
C SER A 551 2.38 -9.35 -20.88
N HIS A 552 1.20 -9.90 -21.12
CA HIS A 552 0.41 -10.64 -20.17
C HIS A 552 -0.17 -11.91 -20.82
N PRO A 553 -0.59 -12.91 -20.04
CA PRO A 553 -1.27 -14.08 -20.58
C PRO A 553 -2.57 -13.70 -21.32
N THR A 554 -2.86 -14.38 -22.43
CA THR A 554 -4.07 -14.12 -23.25
C THR A 554 -5.38 -14.42 -22.52
N TRP A 555 -5.33 -15.22 -21.45
CA TRP A 555 -6.47 -15.58 -20.63
C TRP A 555 -6.79 -14.57 -19.52
N PHE A 556 -6.06 -13.44 -19.41
CA PHE A 556 -6.47 -12.36 -18.51
C PHE A 556 -7.82 -11.78 -18.94
N PRO A 557 -8.72 -11.43 -18.00
CA PRO A 557 -9.96 -10.74 -18.31
C PRO A 557 -9.71 -9.44 -19.08
N LYS A 558 -10.37 -9.33 -20.26
CA LYS A 558 -10.17 -8.22 -21.19
C LYS A 558 -10.59 -6.87 -20.59
N GLY A 559 -9.71 -5.89 -20.73
CA GLY A 559 -9.94 -4.52 -20.25
C GLY A 559 -9.65 -4.31 -18.76
N GLN A 560 -9.15 -5.33 -18.06
CA GLN A 560 -8.79 -5.29 -16.64
C GLN A 560 -7.35 -5.75 -16.39
N GLU A 561 -6.55 -5.85 -17.43
CA GLU A 561 -5.20 -6.43 -17.40
C GLU A 561 -4.31 -5.69 -16.41
N THR A 562 -4.32 -4.35 -16.43
CA THR A 562 -3.51 -3.51 -15.53
C THR A 562 -3.94 -3.63 -14.07
N GLU A 563 -5.25 -3.69 -13.81
CA GLU A 563 -5.77 -3.88 -12.46
C GLU A 563 -5.39 -5.25 -11.88
N ILE A 564 -5.41 -6.29 -12.71
CA ILE A 564 -5.01 -7.65 -12.33
C ILE A 564 -3.52 -7.68 -11.99
N ILE A 565 -2.69 -7.05 -12.82
CA ILE A 565 -1.26 -6.94 -12.58
C ILE A 565 -0.99 -6.23 -11.25
N ASP A 566 -1.65 -5.11 -10.98
CA ASP A 566 -1.50 -4.37 -9.72
C ASP A 566 -1.91 -5.18 -8.51
N GLU A 567 -3.04 -5.88 -8.57
CA GLU A 567 -3.50 -6.71 -7.46
C GLU A 567 -2.59 -7.93 -7.21
N MET A 568 -2.08 -8.58 -8.26
CA MET A 568 -1.09 -9.65 -8.12
C MET A 568 0.21 -9.13 -7.50
N MET A 569 0.68 -7.95 -7.91
CA MET A 569 1.84 -7.29 -7.32
C MET A 569 1.63 -7.00 -5.84
N GLU A 570 0.46 -6.49 -5.46
CA GLU A 570 0.12 -6.23 -4.06
C GLU A 570 0.08 -7.51 -3.21
N GLN A 571 -0.41 -8.61 -3.76
CA GLN A 571 -0.40 -9.91 -3.07
C GLN A 571 1.04 -10.36 -2.78
N VAL A 572 1.94 -10.23 -3.75
CA VAL A 572 3.37 -10.56 -3.58
C VAL A 572 4.03 -9.69 -2.51
N VAL A 573 3.73 -8.40 -2.51
CA VAL A 573 4.26 -7.47 -1.52
C VAL A 573 3.76 -7.78 -0.10
N LYS A 574 2.50 -8.25 0.04
CA LYS A 574 1.92 -8.65 1.33
C LYS A 574 2.51 -9.94 1.88
N LEU A 575 2.77 -10.92 1.02
CA LEU A 575 3.26 -12.23 1.42
C LEU A 575 4.73 -12.14 1.85
N LYS A 576 5.02 -12.48 3.09
CA LYS A 576 6.39 -12.52 3.64
C LYS A 576 7.25 -13.60 2.98
N LYS A 577 6.61 -14.67 2.48
CA LYS A 577 7.20 -15.76 1.71
C LYS A 577 6.16 -16.17 0.67
N VAL A 578 6.54 -16.13 -0.62
CA VAL A 578 5.59 -16.49 -1.69
C VAL A 578 5.41 -18.00 -1.71
N ASP A 579 4.21 -18.43 -1.36
CA ASP A 579 3.72 -19.76 -1.68
C ASP A 579 3.03 -19.66 -3.05
N ILE A 580 3.65 -20.25 -4.07
CA ILE A 580 3.12 -20.25 -5.45
C ILE A 580 1.71 -20.81 -5.50
N LYS A 581 1.43 -21.86 -4.71
CA LYS A 581 0.11 -22.50 -4.69
C LYS A 581 -0.94 -21.53 -4.19
N LYS A 582 -0.64 -20.82 -3.09
CA LYS A 582 -1.52 -19.80 -2.53
C LYS A 582 -1.68 -18.60 -3.46
N LEU A 583 -0.58 -18.12 -4.07
CA LEU A 583 -0.64 -17.01 -5.04
C LEU A 583 -1.49 -17.36 -6.26
N ARG A 584 -1.38 -18.57 -6.78
CA ARG A 584 -2.21 -19.06 -7.89
C ARG A 584 -3.69 -19.11 -7.50
N GLU A 585 -3.99 -19.57 -6.31
CA GLU A 585 -5.36 -19.66 -5.80
C GLU A 585 -5.97 -18.26 -5.60
N GLU A 586 -5.26 -17.34 -4.94
CA GLU A 586 -5.71 -15.96 -4.76
C GLU A 586 -5.87 -15.22 -6.10
N ALA A 587 -4.96 -15.42 -7.06
CA ALA A 587 -5.08 -14.87 -8.40
C ALA A 587 -6.30 -15.42 -9.16
N ALA A 588 -6.58 -16.73 -9.05
CA ALA A 588 -7.76 -17.35 -9.68
C ALA A 588 -9.07 -16.82 -9.07
N ILE A 589 -9.13 -16.66 -7.73
CA ILE A 589 -10.28 -16.07 -7.04
C ILE A 589 -10.52 -14.63 -7.51
N MET A 590 -9.48 -13.80 -7.52
CA MET A 590 -9.55 -12.42 -7.95
C MET A 590 -10.03 -12.28 -9.39
N MET A 591 -9.45 -13.05 -10.31
CA MET A 591 -9.85 -13.02 -11.73
C MET A 591 -11.26 -13.54 -11.93
N SER A 592 -11.72 -14.52 -11.15
CA SER A 592 -13.10 -15.02 -11.22
C SER A 592 -14.11 -13.92 -10.89
N CYS A 593 -13.87 -13.16 -9.82
CA CYS A 593 -14.72 -12.02 -9.44
C CYS A 593 -14.77 -10.95 -10.54
N LYS A 594 -13.60 -10.63 -11.13
CA LYS A 594 -13.51 -9.60 -12.19
C LYS A 594 -14.19 -10.02 -13.49
N ALA A 595 -14.10 -11.30 -13.83
CA ALA A 595 -14.70 -11.86 -15.06
C ALA A 595 -16.20 -12.18 -14.92
N SER A 596 -16.76 -12.15 -13.71
CA SER A 596 -18.14 -12.59 -13.47
C SER A 596 -19.18 -11.54 -13.83
N ILE A 597 -20.37 -12.02 -14.13
CA ILE A 597 -21.54 -11.21 -14.48
C ILE A 597 -21.84 -10.24 -13.34
N LYS A 598 -21.99 -8.95 -13.67
CA LYS A 598 -22.35 -7.93 -12.67
C LYS A 598 -23.80 -8.13 -12.21
N ALA A 599 -24.10 -7.75 -10.96
CA ALA A 599 -25.46 -7.75 -10.45
C ALA A 599 -26.40 -6.92 -11.36
N ASN A 600 -27.68 -7.31 -11.43
CA ASN A 600 -28.73 -6.72 -12.26
C ASN A 600 -28.56 -6.90 -13.79
N GLN A 601 -27.80 -7.91 -14.22
CA GLN A 601 -27.72 -8.27 -15.62
C GLN A 601 -28.76 -9.35 -15.97
N TYR A 602 -29.66 -9.02 -16.88
CA TYR A 602 -30.66 -9.99 -17.36
C TYR A 602 -30.04 -10.92 -18.40
N LEU A 603 -30.24 -12.21 -18.19
CA LEU A 603 -29.83 -13.29 -19.09
C LEU A 603 -31.02 -13.78 -19.92
N THR A 604 -30.77 -14.24 -21.14
CA THR A 604 -31.78 -15.00 -21.91
C THR A 604 -31.91 -16.42 -21.36
N ASN A 605 -33.02 -17.10 -21.64
CA ASN A 605 -33.22 -18.48 -21.20
C ASN A 605 -32.12 -19.42 -21.68
N ASP A 606 -31.58 -19.21 -22.87
CA ASP A 606 -30.47 -20.03 -23.39
C ASP A 606 -29.18 -19.78 -22.62
N GLN A 607 -28.92 -18.53 -22.22
CA GLN A 607 -27.77 -18.16 -21.39
C GLN A 607 -27.91 -18.72 -19.96
N ILE A 608 -29.12 -18.69 -19.40
CA ILE A 608 -29.40 -19.30 -18.09
C ILE A 608 -29.15 -20.80 -18.14
N PHE A 609 -29.68 -21.48 -19.18
CA PHE A 609 -29.49 -22.92 -19.35
C PHE A 609 -28.00 -23.27 -19.51
N ALA A 610 -27.24 -22.50 -20.32
CA ALA A 610 -25.81 -22.70 -20.50
C ALA A 610 -25.05 -22.53 -19.15
N LEU A 611 -25.39 -21.50 -18.38
CA LEU A 611 -24.79 -21.23 -17.06
C LEU A 611 -25.05 -22.41 -16.09
N LEU A 612 -26.27 -22.95 -16.05
CA LEU A 612 -26.61 -24.08 -15.18
C LEU A 612 -25.89 -25.36 -15.59
N GLU A 613 -25.74 -25.62 -16.89
CA GLU A 613 -24.99 -26.76 -17.39
C GLU A 613 -23.49 -26.64 -17.14
N GLU A 614 -22.90 -25.43 -17.31
CA GLU A 614 -21.51 -25.17 -16.95
C GLU A 614 -21.28 -25.32 -15.45
N LEU A 615 -22.19 -24.81 -14.60
CA LEU A 615 -22.11 -24.98 -13.15
C LEU A 615 -22.13 -26.44 -12.75
N ARG A 616 -22.96 -27.27 -13.42
CA ARG A 616 -23.05 -28.70 -13.18
C ARG A 616 -21.75 -29.46 -13.46
N THR A 617 -20.91 -28.96 -14.37
CA THR A 617 -19.60 -29.54 -14.68
C THR A 617 -18.49 -29.16 -13.71
N THR A 618 -18.74 -28.21 -12.80
CA THR A 618 -17.74 -27.79 -11.79
C THR A 618 -17.54 -28.85 -10.72
N THR A 619 -16.36 -28.83 -10.09
CA THR A 619 -16.01 -29.77 -9.02
C THR A 619 -16.80 -29.55 -7.72
N ASN A 620 -17.29 -28.34 -7.50
CA ASN A 620 -18.12 -27.96 -6.35
C ASN A 620 -19.18 -26.92 -6.75
N PRO A 621 -20.36 -27.37 -7.24
CA PRO A 621 -21.41 -26.47 -7.71
C PRO A 621 -22.22 -25.78 -6.59
N TYR A 622 -21.93 -26.06 -5.32
CA TYR A 622 -22.75 -25.62 -4.18
C TYR A 622 -22.24 -24.35 -3.52
N THR A 623 -20.95 -24.06 -3.59
CA THR A 623 -20.34 -22.89 -2.94
C THR A 623 -19.45 -22.11 -3.90
N CYS A 624 -19.51 -20.78 -3.85
CA CYS A 624 -18.59 -19.92 -4.58
C CYS A 624 -17.17 -19.93 -3.95
N PRO A 625 -16.14 -19.39 -4.60
CA PRO A 625 -14.79 -19.37 -4.06
C PRO A 625 -14.64 -18.64 -2.72
N HIS A 626 -15.61 -17.80 -2.35
CA HIS A 626 -15.66 -17.06 -1.09
C HIS A 626 -16.44 -17.80 0.01
N GLY A 627 -16.90 -19.03 -0.25
CA GLY A 627 -17.68 -19.84 0.71
C GLY A 627 -19.17 -19.50 0.78
N ARG A 628 -19.70 -18.62 -0.09
CA ARG A 628 -21.14 -18.34 -0.12
C ARG A 628 -21.90 -19.46 -0.83
N PRO A 629 -23.11 -19.84 -0.37
CA PRO A 629 -23.94 -20.80 -1.07
C PRO A 629 -24.34 -20.25 -2.46
N ILE A 630 -24.23 -21.07 -3.49
CA ILE A 630 -24.63 -20.74 -4.85
C ILE A 630 -26.11 -20.98 -5.06
N LEU A 631 -26.65 -22.04 -4.46
CA LEU A 631 -28.04 -22.45 -4.66
C LEU A 631 -28.72 -22.83 -3.34
N VAL A 632 -30.02 -22.59 -3.30
CA VAL A 632 -30.95 -23.05 -2.24
C VAL A 632 -32.01 -23.94 -2.89
N HIS A 633 -32.28 -25.07 -2.28
CA HIS A 633 -33.28 -26.05 -2.76
C HIS A 633 -34.47 -26.08 -1.82
N HIS A 634 -35.68 -26.08 -2.40
CA HIS A 634 -36.92 -26.32 -1.70
C HIS A 634 -37.57 -27.57 -2.33
N SER A 635 -37.72 -28.63 -1.54
CA SER A 635 -38.39 -29.83 -1.99
C SER A 635 -39.88 -29.60 -2.28
N THR A 636 -40.46 -30.41 -3.16
CA THR A 636 -41.91 -30.33 -3.44
C THR A 636 -42.73 -30.46 -2.17
N TYR A 637 -42.33 -31.35 -1.26
CA TYR A 637 -43.00 -31.53 0.05
C TYR A 637 -42.92 -30.25 0.92
N GLU A 638 -41.78 -29.59 1.00
CA GLU A 638 -41.64 -28.34 1.75
C GLU A 638 -42.51 -27.21 1.17
N LEU A 639 -42.57 -27.11 -0.16
CA LEU A 639 -43.44 -26.17 -0.86
C LEU A 639 -44.92 -26.44 -0.55
N GLU A 640 -45.36 -27.69 -0.65
CA GLU A 640 -46.72 -28.11 -0.34
C GLU A 640 -47.08 -27.83 1.12
N LYS A 641 -46.14 -28.03 2.06
CA LYS A 641 -46.31 -27.72 3.48
C LYS A 641 -46.42 -26.19 3.70
N MET A 642 -45.63 -25.36 3.00
CA MET A 642 -45.76 -23.89 3.06
C MET A 642 -47.16 -23.43 2.62
N PHE A 643 -47.74 -24.06 1.63
CA PHE A 643 -49.09 -23.79 1.14
C PHE A 643 -50.21 -24.54 1.90
N LYS A 644 -49.86 -25.27 3.00
CA LYS A 644 -50.80 -26.08 3.81
C LYS A 644 -51.57 -27.13 2.98
N ARG A 645 -50.94 -27.66 1.92
CA ARG A 645 -51.53 -28.72 1.09
C ARG A 645 -51.26 -30.11 1.65
N VAL A 646 -50.24 -30.26 2.46
CA VAL A 646 -49.91 -31.47 3.22
C VAL A 646 -49.90 -31.08 4.68
N MET A 647 -50.60 -31.84 5.52
CA MET A 647 -50.68 -31.66 6.99
C MET A 647 -49.51 -32.38 7.67
#